data_78a2745597e1f9122908386e858d9a4c
#
_entry.id   78a2745597e1f9122908386e858d9a4c
#
_cell.length_a   1.000
_cell.length_b   1.000
_cell.length_c   1.000
_cell.angle_alpha   90.00
_cell.angle_beta   90.00
_cell.angle_gamma   90.00
#
_symmetry.space_group_name_H-M   'P 1'
#
loop_
_entity.id
_entity.type
_entity.pdbx_description
1 polymer ?
#
loop_
_entity_poly.entity_id
_entity_poly.type
_entity_poly.pdbx_seq_one_letter_code
_entity_poly.pdbx_strand_id
1 'polypeptide(L)'
;MRLISRTIFREIFVTAMLGAAMFTFVLFLQKAGQLFEFLVRTSGPPRTVAYLFALVLPVMLPFAIPLGVLIGTLVTLSRMSTDGEITAMRAAGVPGRRVVPAILLFGFLAMCCASAASLWLTPWSIREEIRIKNILIASELTADVHPRVFEEQFPNKVLYVGDVIVGPPSRWRQIFVADVTPPGERAPSASERGDNPVITLAPEAIAVPDPSANRLQLTLKNGSTYEVGKDAGVYHIEQYSGQGDQALYAEKPKAATLSKPVTEMDTRPLYRMAYRTPKLDKTSKLDAQIELNTRFALPLACILLSLAGVPLGITTRRAGKSGAVVLTVSLALIYYIGLGTLVNLSKQGKLSPALAVWLPDILFALFGLAMLTRLEKPGDRDIIGRIVMYFRGFRPQPPQRVQRVLDRQQQKVQQGRFPLVPQIIDRYVLASFLFYFLMLLLTFVAIFHIFEFFQLLSDIIRNGIGLSTILEFHLFLTPRLIYDFTPIGVLAAVLVVFAILSKHNEITAFKACGISAHRLTAPILIACLGLSGGLFAFDHFWVPDADRRQDQLRSIIKGKAPQTYLHPERKWINTEHNRIYYYEYFDPANRVMSGVNVYEIDPVPFRLKRHIFAKRARWEPTLNKWEFQSGWTEDIQGTRTVGFDSFPDGIRTFKELEEGPDYFMREAKQSRQMNFQELQNYIADLQRKGFDTISLQVQLNKKFSVPMFAFIMAMVSIPFAFLAGNRGAMAGVGVSLAIAIAYWSLDKLFEQVGALGQLPPQMAAWSPDVLFSLAGLYFLVRMRT
;
A
#
# COMPACT_ATOMS: atom_id res chain seq x y z
N MET A 1 -11.45 47.09 8.90
CA MET A 1 -10.41 46.39 8.09
C MET A 1 -9.80 45.19 8.80
N ARG A 2 -9.50 45.24 10.07
CA ARG A 2 -9.02 44.07 10.85
C ARG A 2 -10.01 42.87 10.84
N LEU A 3 -11.33 43.16 10.82
CA LEU A 3 -12.38 42.11 10.79
C LEU A 3 -12.33 41.27 9.54
N ILE A 4 -12.26 41.87 8.32
CA ILE A 4 -12.23 41.12 7.05
C ILE A 4 -11.00 40.22 6.98
N SER A 5 -9.82 40.76 7.33
CA SER A 5 -8.57 39.93 7.31
C SER A 5 -8.64 38.78 8.31
N ARG A 6 -9.25 39.02 9.51
CA ARG A 6 -9.42 37.97 10.53
C ARG A 6 -10.39 36.87 10.07
N THR A 7 -11.49 37.27 9.44
CA THR A 7 -12.47 36.29 8.90
C THR A 7 -11.85 35.42 7.80
N ILE A 8 -11.15 36.05 6.83
CA ILE A 8 -10.44 35.36 5.76
C ILE A 8 -9.41 34.38 6.33
N PHE A 9 -8.59 34.85 7.28
CA PHE A 9 -7.57 34.03 7.93
C PHE A 9 -8.18 32.79 8.62
N ARG A 10 -9.27 32.97 9.38
CA ARG A 10 -9.97 31.88 10.09
C ARG A 10 -10.52 30.85 9.11
N GLU A 11 -11.11 31.30 8.03
CA GLU A 11 -11.68 30.39 7.02
C GLU A 11 -10.63 29.61 6.26
N ILE A 12 -9.55 30.28 5.85
CA ILE A 12 -8.42 29.62 5.20
C ILE A 12 -7.80 28.60 6.15
N PHE A 13 -7.63 28.97 7.43
CA PHE A 13 -7.06 28.06 8.43
C PHE A 13 -7.89 26.77 8.57
N VAL A 14 -9.20 26.87 8.71
CA VAL A 14 -10.07 25.69 8.86
C VAL A 14 -10.04 24.84 7.58
N THR A 15 -10.13 25.48 6.43
CA THR A 15 -10.14 24.77 5.12
C THR A 15 -8.80 24.13 4.81
N ALA A 16 -7.68 24.83 5.15
CA ALA A 16 -6.34 24.32 4.96
C ALA A 16 -6.03 23.14 5.90
N MET A 17 -6.43 23.24 7.17
CA MET A 17 -6.28 22.11 8.11
C MET A 17 -7.02 20.87 7.64
N LEU A 18 -8.25 21.02 7.15
CA LEU A 18 -9.01 19.89 6.63
C LEU A 18 -8.37 19.31 5.36
N GLY A 19 -7.90 20.17 4.45
CA GLY A 19 -7.19 19.74 3.25
C GLY A 19 -5.89 18.99 3.60
N ALA A 20 -5.10 19.52 4.53
CA ALA A 20 -3.88 18.87 5.01
C ALA A 20 -4.19 17.54 5.72
N ALA A 21 -5.21 17.48 6.58
CA ALA A 21 -5.65 16.25 7.25
C ALA A 21 -6.10 15.19 6.25
N MET A 22 -6.90 15.56 5.24
CA MET A 22 -7.37 14.68 4.19
C MET A 22 -6.20 14.08 3.40
N PHE A 23 -5.22 14.92 3.03
CA PHE A 23 -4.05 14.44 2.29
C PHE A 23 -3.13 13.58 3.16
N THR A 24 -2.88 14.00 4.41
CA THR A 24 -2.15 13.19 5.39
C THR A 24 -2.81 11.83 5.57
N PHE A 25 -4.12 11.77 5.61
CA PHE A 25 -4.87 10.51 5.74
C PHE A 25 -4.67 9.58 4.54
N VAL A 26 -4.73 10.09 3.32
CA VAL A 26 -4.50 9.28 2.11
C VAL A 26 -3.08 8.69 2.12
N LEU A 27 -2.08 9.50 2.46
CA LEU A 27 -0.69 9.02 2.60
C LEU A 27 -0.53 8.04 3.77
N PHE A 28 -1.22 8.29 4.88
CA PHE A 28 -1.20 7.43 6.06
C PHE A 28 -1.78 6.05 5.77
N LEU A 29 -2.91 5.94 5.06
CA LEU A 29 -3.51 4.65 4.70
C LEU A 29 -2.52 3.73 3.98
N GLN A 30 -1.72 4.28 3.09
CA GLN A 30 -0.72 3.52 2.35
C GLN A 30 0.41 2.99 3.26
N LYS A 31 0.94 3.85 4.13
CA LYS A 31 2.01 3.47 5.08
C LYS A 31 1.49 2.56 6.19
N ALA A 32 0.27 2.79 6.63
CA ALA A 32 -0.34 2.02 7.70
C ALA A 32 -0.50 0.54 7.31
N GLY A 33 -0.83 0.22 6.05
CA GLY A 33 -0.88 -1.16 5.58
C GLY A 33 0.46 -1.89 5.76
N GLN A 34 1.56 -1.26 5.39
CA GLN A 34 2.92 -1.81 5.57
C GLN A 34 3.30 -1.96 7.04
N LEU A 35 2.90 -1.01 7.89
CA LEU A 35 3.14 -1.08 9.33
C LEU A 35 2.31 -2.17 10.00
N PHE A 36 1.05 -2.34 9.62
CA PHE A 36 0.22 -3.42 10.16
C PHE A 36 0.79 -4.79 9.81
N GLU A 37 1.19 -5.01 8.56
CA GLU A 37 1.85 -6.25 8.15
C GLU A 37 3.11 -6.53 8.99
N PHE A 38 3.94 -5.51 9.21
CA PHE A 38 5.11 -5.61 10.05
C PHE A 38 4.76 -5.93 11.51
N LEU A 39 3.79 -5.20 12.09
CA LEU A 39 3.41 -5.32 13.50
C LEU A 39 2.77 -6.65 13.85
N VAL A 40 2.08 -7.25 12.90
CA VAL A 40 1.46 -8.55 13.09
C VAL A 40 2.47 -9.66 13.12
N ARG A 41 3.49 -9.53 12.30
CA ARG A 41 4.63 -10.45 12.34
C ARG A 41 5.40 -10.34 13.66
N THR A 42 5.35 -9.17 14.29
CA THR A 42 6.20 -8.83 15.44
C THR A 42 5.47 -8.72 16.79
N SER A 43 4.33 -9.32 17.03
CA SER A 43 3.59 -9.42 18.34
C SER A 43 3.83 -8.30 19.38
N GLY A 44 4.10 -7.07 18.90
CA GLY A 44 4.51 -5.94 19.75
C GLY A 44 3.37 -5.44 20.66
N PRO A 45 3.68 -4.88 21.84
CA PRO A 45 2.66 -4.39 22.75
C PRO A 45 1.85 -3.24 22.11
N PRO A 46 0.52 -3.13 22.38
CA PRO A 46 -0.38 -2.17 21.72
C PRO A 46 0.10 -0.70 21.81
N ARG A 47 0.80 -0.35 22.88
CA ARG A 47 1.40 1.00 23.05
C ARG A 47 2.49 1.28 22.00
N THR A 48 3.34 0.31 21.73
CA THR A 48 4.41 0.42 20.72
C THR A 48 3.81 0.54 19.32
N VAL A 49 2.73 -0.22 19.07
CA VAL A 49 1.94 -0.13 17.84
C VAL A 49 1.40 1.28 17.62
N ALA A 50 0.66 1.83 18.60
CA ALA A 50 0.11 3.18 18.53
C ALA A 50 1.21 4.23 18.35
N TYR A 51 2.35 4.05 19.01
CA TYR A 51 3.49 4.96 18.90
C TYR A 51 4.13 4.92 17.50
N LEU A 52 4.30 3.73 16.90
CA LEU A 52 4.78 3.61 15.51
C LEU A 52 3.85 4.31 14.52
N PHE A 53 2.53 4.18 14.68
CA PHE A 53 1.57 4.92 13.86
C PHE A 53 1.70 6.44 14.03
N ALA A 54 1.90 6.90 15.26
CA ALA A 54 2.11 8.31 15.52
C ALA A 54 3.40 8.86 14.88
N LEU A 55 4.45 8.03 14.80
CA LEU A 55 5.73 8.38 14.17
C LEU A 55 5.63 8.53 12.63
N VAL A 56 4.65 7.92 11.99
CA VAL A 56 4.45 8.06 10.54
C VAL A 56 3.90 9.44 10.17
N LEU A 57 3.08 10.05 11.03
CA LEU A 57 2.43 11.33 10.75
C LEU A 57 3.42 12.48 10.45
N PRO A 58 4.49 12.68 11.22
CA PRO A 58 5.48 13.73 10.97
C PRO A 58 6.13 13.67 9.59
N VAL A 59 6.35 12.46 9.08
CA VAL A 59 6.98 12.25 7.77
C VAL A 59 6.12 12.78 6.63
N MET A 60 4.81 12.83 6.81
CA MET A 60 3.84 13.23 5.80
C MET A 60 3.55 14.73 5.83
N LEU A 61 3.74 15.40 6.98
CA LEU A 61 3.41 16.80 7.16
C LEU A 61 4.10 17.75 6.17
N PRO A 62 5.40 17.61 5.84
CA PRO A 62 6.06 18.49 4.88
C PRO A 62 5.40 18.51 3.49
N PHE A 63 4.77 17.40 3.10
CA PHE A 63 4.02 17.29 1.85
C PHE A 63 2.57 17.73 1.97
N ALA A 64 1.94 17.42 3.11
CA ALA A 64 0.52 17.67 3.32
C ALA A 64 0.21 19.14 3.63
N ILE A 65 1.07 19.85 4.35
CA ILE A 65 0.85 21.24 4.73
C ILE A 65 0.78 22.17 3.51
N PRO A 66 1.73 22.15 2.53
CA PRO A 66 1.65 23.00 1.35
C PRO A 66 0.38 22.77 0.51
N LEU A 67 -0.05 21.49 0.39
CA LEU A 67 -1.31 21.14 -0.26
C LEU A 67 -2.52 21.67 0.49
N GLY A 68 -2.52 21.51 1.81
CA GLY A 68 -3.57 22.07 2.65
C GLY A 68 -3.70 23.60 2.48
N VAL A 69 -2.58 24.31 2.41
CA VAL A 69 -2.55 25.77 2.16
C VAL A 69 -3.13 26.12 0.80
N LEU A 70 -2.77 25.36 -0.24
CA LEU A 70 -3.31 25.56 -1.59
C LEU A 70 -4.82 25.32 -1.63
N ILE A 71 -5.31 24.21 -1.02
CA ILE A 71 -6.74 23.90 -0.88
C ILE A 71 -7.45 25.03 -0.12
N GLY A 72 -6.90 25.42 1.03
CA GLY A 72 -7.47 26.46 1.86
C GLY A 72 -7.63 27.78 1.12
N THR A 73 -6.60 28.18 0.40
CA THR A 73 -6.59 29.42 -0.37
C THR A 73 -7.59 29.38 -1.54
N LEU A 74 -7.56 28.37 -2.36
CA LEU A 74 -8.40 28.25 -3.56
C LEU A 74 -9.88 28.07 -3.19
N VAL A 75 -10.21 27.18 -2.27
CA VAL A 75 -11.59 26.90 -1.89
C VAL A 75 -12.23 28.10 -1.19
N THR A 76 -11.52 28.73 -0.27
CA THR A 76 -12.02 29.91 0.46
C THR A 76 -12.26 31.09 -0.49
N LEU A 77 -11.28 31.40 -1.35
CA LEU A 77 -11.42 32.53 -2.28
C LEU A 77 -12.45 32.28 -3.37
N SER A 78 -12.54 31.04 -3.89
CA SER A 78 -13.58 30.67 -4.83
C SER A 78 -14.97 30.79 -4.20
N ARG A 79 -15.14 30.39 -2.93
CA ARG A 79 -16.39 30.58 -2.20
C ARG A 79 -16.73 32.08 -2.07
N MET A 80 -15.81 32.89 -1.57
CA MET A 80 -16.01 34.34 -1.43
C MET A 80 -16.33 35.01 -2.80
N SER A 81 -15.71 34.50 -3.88
CA SER A 81 -15.99 34.99 -5.24
C SER A 81 -17.39 34.58 -5.72
N THR A 82 -17.80 33.34 -5.45
CA THR A 82 -19.13 32.82 -5.84
C THR A 82 -20.25 33.44 -5.00
N ASP A 83 -20.04 33.64 -3.69
CA ASP A 83 -21.01 34.24 -2.79
C ASP A 83 -21.08 35.78 -2.99
N GLY A 84 -20.29 36.35 -3.91
CA GLY A 84 -20.30 37.78 -4.26
C GLY A 84 -19.57 38.70 -3.27
N GLU A 85 -18.95 38.15 -2.20
CA GLU A 85 -18.25 38.89 -1.15
C GLU A 85 -17.10 39.73 -1.74
N ILE A 86 -16.31 39.18 -2.66
CA ILE A 86 -15.21 39.90 -3.34
C ILE A 86 -15.76 41.04 -4.20
N THR A 87 -16.92 40.83 -4.84
CA THR A 87 -17.58 41.88 -5.64
C THR A 87 -18.10 43.00 -4.76
N ALA A 88 -18.73 42.67 -3.61
CA ALA A 88 -19.19 43.64 -2.64
C ALA A 88 -18.01 44.46 -2.03
N MET A 89 -16.88 43.80 -1.76
CA MET A 89 -15.68 44.51 -1.30
C MET A 89 -15.17 45.51 -2.34
N ARG A 90 -15.13 45.12 -3.62
CA ARG A 90 -14.71 46.01 -4.73
C ARG A 90 -15.69 47.19 -4.90
N ALA A 91 -17.00 46.93 -4.79
CA ALA A 91 -18.02 47.96 -4.84
C ALA A 91 -17.90 48.97 -3.67
N ALA A 92 -17.45 48.52 -2.48
CA ALA A 92 -17.14 49.35 -1.34
C ALA A 92 -15.75 50.05 -1.41
N GLY A 93 -15.09 50.03 -2.60
CA GLY A 93 -13.79 50.66 -2.82
C GLY A 93 -12.58 49.90 -2.23
N VAL A 94 -12.77 48.67 -1.75
CA VAL A 94 -11.68 47.82 -1.23
C VAL A 94 -11.07 47.02 -2.37
N PRO A 95 -9.81 47.29 -2.76
CA PRO A 95 -9.19 46.55 -3.86
C PRO A 95 -8.98 45.06 -3.51
N GLY A 96 -9.13 44.18 -4.51
CA GLY A 96 -8.96 42.73 -4.32
C GLY A 96 -7.58 42.32 -3.81
N ARG A 97 -6.55 43.14 -4.06
CA ARG A 97 -5.17 42.91 -3.53
C ARG A 97 -5.09 42.97 -2.01
N ARG A 98 -6.05 43.57 -1.31
CA ARG A 98 -6.07 43.63 0.16
C ARG A 98 -6.26 42.29 0.84
N VAL A 99 -6.74 41.28 0.11
CA VAL A 99 -6.84 39.91 0.61
C VAL A 99 -5.46 39.22 0.69
N VAL A 100 -4.53 39.62 -0.19
CA VAL A 100 -3.19 39.00 -0.34
C VAL A 100 -2.37 38.96 0.95
N PRO A 101 -2.21 40.07 1.74
CA PRO A 101 -1.39 40.04 2.94
C PRO A 101 -1.88 39.04 4.00
N ALA A 102 -3.19 38.87 4.15
CA ALA A 102 -3.75 37.90 5.09
C ALA A 102 -3.42 36.46 4.71
N ILE A 103 -3.44 36.18 3.39
CA ILE A 103 -3.14 34.85 2.86
C ILE A 103 -1.64 34.56 2.93
N LEU A 104 -0.79 35.54 2.58
CA LEU A 104 0.67 35.39 2.69
C LEU A 104 1.11 35.24 4.16
N LEU A 105 0.47 35.94 5.10
CA LEU A 105 0.71 35.74 6.53
C LEU A 105 0.38 34.32 6.96
N PHE A 106 -0.76 33.78 6.50
CA PHE A 106 -1.13 32.39 6.74
C PHE A 106 -0.12 31.42 6.10
N GLY A 107 0.24 31.64 4.84
CA GLY A 107 1.25 30.86 4.13
C GLY A 107 2.62 30.88 4.82
N PHE A 108 3.00 32.02 5.39
CA PHE A 108 4.24 32.15 6.19
C PHE A 108 4.18 31.34 7.48
N LEU A 109 3.08 31.40 8.21
CA LEU A 109 2.90 30.58 9.43
C LEU A 109 2.91 29.08 9.09
N ALA A 110 2.23 28.68 8.01
CA ALA A 110 2.25 27.30 7.52
C ALA A 110 3.65 26.86 7.08
N MET A 111 4.42 27.77 6.44
CA MET A 111 5.83 27.53 6.11
C MET A 111 6.67 27.28 7.36
N CYS A 112 6.49 28.07 8.43
CA CYS A 112 7.19 27.84 9.70
C CYS A 112 6.85 26.48 10.31
N CYS A 113 5.58 26.08 10.31
CA CYS A 113 5.15 24.75 10.76
C CYS A 113 5.73 23.63 9.89
N ALA A 114 5.68 23.79 8.56
CA ALA A 114 6.25 22.81 7.62
C ALA A 114 7.78 22.72 7.76
N SER A 115 8.47 23.84 7.99
CA SER A 115 9.92 23.87 8.26
C SER A 115 10.27 23.12 9.54
N ALA A 116 9.53 23.35 10.62
CA ALA A 116 9.72 22.61 11.87
C ALA A 116 9.51 21.10 11.68
N ALA A 117 8.47 20.72 10.92
CA ALA A 117 8.21 19.33 10.58
C ALA A 117 9.36 18.74 9.75
N SER A 118 9.81 19.42 8.68
CA SER A 118 10.81 18.93 7.75
C SER A 118 12.22 18.85 8.35
N LEU A 119 12.64 19.87 9.10
CA LEU A 119 14.03 20.00 9.59
C LEU A 119 14.29 19.23 10.88
N TRP A 120 13.29 19.06 11.75
CA TRP A 120 13.47 18.45 13.06
C TRP A 120 12.60 17.23 13.29
N LEU A 121 11.30 17.34 13.04
CA LEU A 121 10.33 16.31 13.43
C LEU A 121 10.45 15.06 12.53
N THR A 122 10.61 15.23 11.23
CA THR A 122 10.75 14.12 10.27
C THR A 122 12.02 13.29 10.50
N PRO A 123 13.24 13.88 10.62
CA PRO A 123 14.43 13.09 10.87
C PRO A 123 14.40 12.37 12.23
N TRP A 124 13.84 13.02 13.27
CA TRP A 124 13.65 12.40 14.57
C TRP A 124 12.69 11.20 14.48
N SER A 125 11.58 11.38 13.80
CA SER A 125 10.53 10.38 13.65
C SER A 125 11.03 9.14 12.91
N ILE A 126 11.77 9.31 11.82
CA ILE A 126 12.35 8.20 11.04
C ILE A 126 13.37 7.43 11.87
N ARG A 127 14.24 8.11 12.62
CA ARG A 127 15.21 7.45 13.50
C ARG A 127 14.53 6.61 14.58
N GLU A 128 13.50 7.15 15.20
CA GLU A 128 12.78 6.45 16.27
C GLU A 128 11.95 5.28 15.70
N GLU A 129 11.37 5.44 14.52
CA GLU A 129 10.70 4.35 13.78
C GLU A 129 11.66 3.18 13.53
N ILE A 130 12.85 3.46 13.00
CA ILE A 130 13.86 2.44 12.71
C ILE A 130 14.38 1.79 14.00
N ARG A 131 14.63 2.60 15.04
CA ARG A 131 15.04 2.09 16.36
C ARG A 131 14.05 1.10 16.94
N ILE A 132 12.75 1.45 16.92
CA ILE A 132 11.69 0.57 17.44
C ILE A 132 11.55 -0.68 16.58
N LYS A 133 11.59 -0.53 15.24
CA LYS A 133 11.56 -1.68 14.33
C LYS A 133 12.70 -2.64 14.60
N ASN A 134 13.92 -2.13 14.78
CA ASN A 134 15.08 -2.96 15.10
C ASN A 134 14.95 -3.66 16.47
N ILE A 135 14.40 -2.98 17.49
CA ILE A 135 14.13 -3.59 18.79
C ILE A 135 13.08 -4.71 18.65
N LEU A 136 12.00 -4.47 17.90
CA LEU A 136 10.97 -5.47 17.67
C LEU A 136 11.51 -6.68 16.89
N ILE A 137 12.23 -6.46 15.79
CA ILE A 137 12.87 -7.53 15.02
C ILE A 137 13.81 -8.33 15.91
N ALA A 138 14.64 -7.67 16.73
CA ALA A 138 15.59 -8.34 17.61
C ALA A 138 14.90 -9.14 18.74
N SER A 139 13.73 -8.72 19.22
CA SER A 139 12.98 -9.46 20.24
C SER A 139 12.24 -10.68 19.68
N GLU A 140 12.08 -10.79 18.38
CA GLU A 140 11.18 -11.78 17.74
C GLU A 140 11.86 -12.75 16.78
N LEU A 141 13.19 -12.71 16.66
CA LEU A 141 13.95 -13.69 15.87
C LEU A 141 13.61 -15.17 16.20
N THR A 142 12.93 -15.39 17.32
CA THR A 142 12.44 -16.72 17.73
C THR A 142 10.94 -16.94 17.53
N ALA A 143 10.15 -15.88 17.39
CA ALA A 143 8.68 -15.98 17.31
C ALA A 143 8.13 -16.15 15.89
N ASP A 144 8.91 -15.82 14.86
CA ASP A 144 8.46 -15.73 13.48
C ASP A 144 8.85 -16.96 12.61
N VAL A 145 9.35 -18.03 13.23
CA VAL A 145 9.61 -19.27 12.51
C VAL A 145 8.32 -20.08 12.41
N HIS A 146 7.75 -20.10 11.22
CA HIS A 146 6.55 -20.89 10.94
C HIS A 146 6.91 -22.37 10.81
N PRO A 147 6.25 -23.27 11.56
CA PRO A 147 6.48 -24.68 11.39
C PRO A 147 6.11 -25.13 9.96
N ARG A 148 6.91 -26.04 9.42
CA ARG A 148 6.76 -26.67 8.09
C ARG A 148 6.89 -25.73 6.89
N VAL A 149 7.54 -24.56 7.06
CA VAL A 149 7.85 -23.60 6.01
C VAL A 149 9.35 -23.38 5.94
N PHE A 150 9.90 -23.25 4.72
CA PHE A 150 11.28 -22.84 4.54
C PHE A 150 11.42 -21.33 4.73
N GLU A 151 12.24 -20.93 5.70
CA GLU A 151 12.55 -19.55 6.00
C GLU A 151 13.88 -19.18 5.32
N GLU A 152 13.80 -18.32 4.31
CA GLU A 152 14.95 -17.80 3.53
C GLU A 152 15.38 -16.40 3.99
N GLN A 153 14.91 -15.96 5.18
CA GLN A 153 15.21 -14.63 5.74
C GLN A 153 16.68 -14.49 6.14
N PHE A 154 17.36 -15.60 6.35
CA PHE A 154 18.76 -15.61 6.78
C PHE A 154 19.68 -15.58 5.56
N PRO A 155 20.58 -14.58 5.43
CA PRO A 155 21.51 -14.50 4.30
C PRO A 155 22.31 -15.77 4.10
N ASN A 156 22.26 -16.35 2.92
CA ASN A 156 22.96 -17.59 2.55
C ASN A 156 22.62 -18.82 3.41
N LYS A 157 21.54 -18.77 4.21
CA LYS A 157 21.07 -19.92 4.98
C LYS A 157 19.56 -20.07 4.85
N VAL A 158 19.11 -21.28 4.68
CA VAL A 158 17.69 -21.65 4.62
C VAL A 158 17.37 -22.52 5.81
N LEU A 159 16.36 -22.15 6.57
CA LEU A 159 15.91 -22.84 7.77
C LEU A 159 14.54 -23.48 7.54
N TYR A 160 14.39 -24.73 7.98
CA TYR A 160 13.10 -25.39 8.07
C TYR A 160 12.95 -26.00 9.46
N VAL A 161 11.77 -25.83 10.05
CA VAL A 161 11.43 -26.37 11.37
C VAL A 161 10.12 -27.15 11.26
N GLY A 162 10.12 -28.40 11.67
CA GLY A 162 8.90 -29.22 11.63
C GLY A 162 7.85 -28.76 12.65
N ASP A 163 8.25 -28.64 13.92
CA ASP A 163 7.37 -28.19 15.00
C ASP A 163 8.08 -27.21 15.93
N VAL A 164 7.36 -26.19 16.39
CA VAL A 164 7.83 -25.16 17.32
C VAL A 164 7.08 -25.29 18.65
N ILE A 165 7.83 -25.56 19.74
CA ILE A 165 7.29 -25.55 21.10
C ILE A 165 7.63 -24.21 21.72
N VAL A 166 6.61 -23.34 21.85
CA VAL A 166 6.75 -22.00 22.42
C VAL A 166 7.02 -22.10 23.94
N GLY A 167 8.10 -21.49 24.39
CA GLY A 167 8.47 -21.38 25.80
C GLY A 167 9.83 -20.69 25.97
N PRO A 168 10.16 -20.13 27.11
CA PRO A 168 11.50 -19.63 27.39
C PRO A 168 12.41 -20.73 27.96
N PRO A 169 13.41 -21.28 27.22
CA PRO A 169 13.73 -21.05 25.81
C PRO A 169 12.85 -21.82 24.82
N SER A 170 12.67 -21.28 23.61
CA SER A 170 11.94 -21.95 22.53
C SER A 170 12.64 -23.24 22.11
N ARG A 171 11.88 -24.34 22.02
CA ARG A 171 12.38 -25.64 21.57
C ARG A 171 11.80 -25.97 20.21
N TRP A 172 12.67 -26.35 19.29
CA TRP A 172 12.29 -26.72 17.94
C TRP A 172 12.54 -28.19 17.68
N ARG A 173 11.73 -28.79 16.83
CA ARG A 173 11.87 -30.20 16.42
C ARG A 173 12.00 -30.32 14.94
N GLN A 174 12.73 -31.33 14.47
CA GLN A 174 12.96 -31.61 13.05
C GLN A 174 13.53 -30.41 12.31
N ILE A 175 14.72 -30.00 12.70
CA ILE A 175 15.40 -28.83 12.16
C ILE A 175 16.24 -29.24 10.96
N PHE A 176 16.05 -28.51 9.85
CA PHE A 176 16.86 -28.58 8.66
C PHE A 176 17.45 -27.18 8.40
N VAL A 177 18.76 -27.11 8.28
CA VAL A 177 19.47 -25.88 7.92
C VAL A 177 20.32 -26.16 6.70
N ALA A 178 20.09 -25.40 5.61
CA ALA A 178 20.94 -25.44 4.42
C ALA A 178 21.81 -24.19 4.35
N ASP A 179 23.10 -24.38 4.19
CA ASP A 179 24.08 -23.31 3.92
C ASP A 179 24.37 -23.25 2.42
N VAL A 180 23.85 -22.20 1.76
CA VAL A 180 23.96 -21.94 0.32
C VAL A 180 24.99 -20.85 0.01
N THR A 181 25.98 -20.62 0.87
CA THR A 181 27.01 -19.59 0.69
C THR A 181 27.78 -19.82 -0.61
N PRO A 182 27.82 -18.82 -1.53
CA PRO A 182 28.53 -18.93 -2.79
C PRO A 182 30.05 -19.18 -2.59
N PRO A 183 30.72 -19.88 -3.52
CA PRO A 183 32.16 -20.22 -3.38
C PRO A 183 33.05 -19.02 -3.10
N GLY A 184 32.77 -17.85 -3.68
CA GLY A 184 33.56 -16.62 -3.49
C GLY A 184 33.44 -15.95 -2.13
N GLU A 185 32.44 -16.34 -1.32
CA GLU A 185 32.18 -15.76 0.01
C GLU A 185 32.51 -16.74 1.17
N ARG A 186 33.05 -17.92 0.86
CA ARG A 186 33.35 -18.95 1.84
C ARG A 186 34.67 -18.63 2.58
N ALA A 187 34.75 -19.08 3.82
CA ALA A 187 36.00 -18.99 4.59
C ALA A 187 37.11 -19.82 3.95
N PRO A 188 38.39 -19.45 4.08
CA PRO A 188 39.50 -20.20 3.51
C PRO A 188 39.58 -21.68 3.97
N SER A 189 39.05 -21.96 5.16
CA SER A 189 38.95 -23.34 5.70
C SER A 189 37.97 -24.24 4.94
N ALA A 190 37.07 -23.66 4.12
CA ALA A 190 36.11 -24.41 3.32
C ALA A 190 36.54 -24.62 1.84
N SER A 191 37.88 -24.64 1.59
CA SER A 191 38.43 -24.74 0.23
C SER A 191 38.18 -26.10 -0.45
N GLU A 192 37.88 -27.14 0.31
CA GLU A 192 37.61 -28.52 -0.19
C GLU A 192 36.14 -28.78 -0.45
N ARG A 193 35.23 -27.85 -0.08
CA ARG A 193 33.78 -27.94 -0.29
C ARG A 193 33.40 -27.86 -1.77
N GLY A 194 32.48 -28.73 -2.18
CA GLY A 194 31.85 -28.71 -3.50
C GLY A 194 30.80 -27.58 -3.66
N ASP A 195 30.13 -27.51 -4.79
CA ASP A 195 29.15 -26.46 -5.10
C ASP A 195 27.77 -26.70 -4.45
N ASN A 196 27.51 -27.93 -3.98
CA ASN A 196 26.24 -28.26 -3.35
C ASN A 196 26.06 -27.60 -1.98
N PRO A 197 24.79 -27.32 -1.55
CA PRO A 197 24.52 -26.83 -0.21
C PRO A 197 24.99 -27.77 0.89
N VAL A 198 25.50 -27.22 1.99
CA VAL A 198 25.78 -27.99 3.21
C VAL A 198 24.50 -28.11 4.01
N ILE A 199 24.12 -29.33 4.34
CA ILE A 199 22.87 -29.62 5.05
C ILE A 199 23.17 -30.00 6.49
N THR A 200 22.54 -29.33 7.44
CA THR A 200 22.57 -29.68 8.86
C THR A 200 21.19 -30.14 9.29
N LEU A 201 21.09 -31.32 9.84
CA LEU A 201 19.87 -31.90 10.38
C LEU A 201 19.99 -32.10 11.88
N ALA A 202 18.93 -31.76 12.62
CA ALA A 202 18.88 -32.05 14.05
C ALA A 202 17.45 -32.43 14.47
N PRO A 203 17.26 -33.46 15.30
CA PRO A 203 15.95 -33.81 15.83
C PRO A 203 15.37 -32.76 16.76
N GLU A 204 16.22 -32.09 17.54
CA GLU A 204 15.84 -31.00 18.45
C GLU A 204 16.87 -29.86 18.41
N ALA A 205 16.42 -28.61 18.60
CA ALA A 205 17.26 -27.47 18.89
C ALA A 205 16.63 -26.55 19.93
N ILE A 206 17.49 -25.82 20.61
CA ILE A 206 17.13 -24.71 21.48
C ILE A 206 17.48 -23.40 20.73
N ALA A 207 16.49 -22.59 20.52
CA ALA A 207 16.66 -21.31 19.83
C ALA A 207 16.72 -20.17 20.87
N VAL A 208 17.84 -19.45 20.89
CA VAL A 208 18.07 -18.32 21.79
C VAL A 208 18.36 -17.08 20.93
N PRO A 209 17.50 -16.03 20.99
CA PRO A 209 17.78 -14.79 20.29
C PRO A 209 18.91 -14.03 21.01
N ASP A 210 19.85 -13.49 20.25
CA ASP A 210 20.86 -12.53 20.71
C ASP A 210 20.58 -11.18 20.02
N PRO A 211 19.77 -10.32 20.67
CA PRO A 211 19.39 -9.02 20.10
C PRO A 211 20.59 -8.08 19.91
N SER A 212 21.64 -8.26 20.73
CA SER A 212 22.82 -7.40 20.69
C SER A 212 23.67 -7.60 19.43
N ALA A 213 23.67 -8.83 18.90
CA ALA A 213 24.41 -9.22 17.72
C ALA A 213 23.52 -9.45 16.48
N ASN A 214 22.21 -9.15 16.58
CA ASN A 214 21.21 -9.39 15.54
C ASN A 214 21.29 -10.81 14.94
N ARG A 215 21.43 -11.80 15.81
CA ARG A 215 21.58 -13.21 15.45
C ARG A 215 20.68 -14.10 16.29
N LEU A 216 20.29 -15.21 15.69
CA LEU A 216 19.62 -16.32 16.34
C LEU A 216 20.66 -17.41 16.59
N GLN A 217 20.91 -17.76 17.84
CA GLN A 217 21.79 -18.86 18.20
C GLN A 217 20.95 -20.13 18.33
N LEU A 218 21.26 -21.12 17.51
CA LEU A 218 20.66 -22.43 17.55
C LEU A 218 21.63 -23.39 18.22
N THR A 219 21.26 -23.93 19.38
CA THR A 219 21.97 -25.04 20.01
C THR A 219 21.30 -26.34 19.58
N LEU A 220 21.90 -27.02 18.60
CA LEU A 220 21.43 -28.26 18.00
C LEU A 220 21.73 -29.44 18.93
N LYS A 221 20.75 -30.33 19.16
CA LYS A 221 20.97 -31.56 19.93
C LYS A 221 21.01 -32.76 19.01
N ASN A 222 22.06 -33.57 19.13
CA ASN A 222 22.25 -34.78 18.33
C ASN A 222 22.14 -34.55 16.82
N GLY A 223 22.64 -33.40 16.36
CA GLY A 223 22.61 -33.02 14.96
C GLY A 223 23.72 -33.68 14.13
N SER A 224 23.51 -33.65 12.81
CA SER A 224 24.49 -34.13 11.84
C SER A 224 24.58 -33.12 10.69
N THR A 225 25.80 -32.76 10.31
CA THR A 225 26.10 -31.92 9.14
C THR A 225 26.65 -32.78 8.02
N TYR A 226 26.12 -32.54 6.84
CA TYR A 226 26.42 -33.26 5.62
C TYR A 226 27.00 -32.30 4.58
N GLU A 227 28.22 -32.56 4.16
CA GLU A 227 28.96 -31.74 3.21
C GLU A 227 29.47 -32.59 2.04
N VAL A 228 29.20 -32.20 0.81
CA VAL A 228 29.74 -32.82 -0.40
C VAL A 228 31.06 -32.16 -0.75
N GLY A 229 32.13 -32.96 -0.89
CA GLY A 229 33.42 -32.48 -1.35
C GLY A 229 33.44 -32.03 -2.81
N LYS A 230 34.58 -31.55 -3.30
CA LYS A 230 34.79 -31.24 -4.72
C LYS A 230 34.60 -32.46 -5.61
N ASP A 231 35.09 -33.59 -5.17
CA ASP A 231 34.75 -34.89 -5.78
C ASP A 231 33.46 -35.39 -5.16
N ALA A 232 32.47 -35.65 -6.00
CA ALA A 232 31.14 -36.09 -5.59
C ALA A 232 31.14 -37.41 -4.76
N GLY A 233 32.16 -38.22 -4.88
CA GLY A 233 32.36 -39.44 -4.07
C GLY A 233 32.91 -39.19 -2.67
N VAL A 234 33.25 -37.95 -2.32
CA VAL A 234 33.75 -37.57 -1.00
C VAL A 234 32.69 -36.84 -0.21
N TYR A 235 32.13 -37.51 0.78
CA TYR A 235 31.10 -36.98 1.66
C TYR A 235 31.61 -36.83 3.08
N HIS A 236 31.63 -35.60 3.57
CA HIS A 236 32.02 -35.32 4.96
C HIS A 236 30.79 -35.29 5.86
N ILE A 237 30.71 -36.20 6.81
CA ILE A 237 29.60 -36.26 7.77
C ILE A 237 30.14 -35.96 9.15
N GLU A 238 29.76 -34.84 9.72
CA GLU A 238 30.08 -34.42 11.08
C GLU A 238 28.85 -34.66 11.98
N GLN A 239 28.98 -35.47 13.00
CA GLN A 239 27.93 -35.73 13.97
C GLN A 239 28.25 -35.09 15.31
N TYR A 240 27.31 -34.33 15.84
CA TYR A 240 27.38 -33.74 17.17
C TYR A 240 26.72 -34.67 18.17
N SER A 241 27.52 -35.35 18.98
CA SER A 241 27.05 -36.21 20.08
C SER A 241 26.76 -35.42 21.35
N GLY A 242 25.97 -34.36 21.25
CA GLY A 242 25.68 -33.46 22.37
C GLY A 242 25.03 -32.16 21.86
N GLN A 243 25.71 -31.04 22.10
CA GLN A 243 25.26 -29.73 21.66
C GLN A 243 26.21 -29.20 20.60
N GLY A 244 25.65 -28.84 19.45
CA GLY A 244 26.32 -28.10 18.39
C GLY A 244 25.73 -26.70 18.26
N ASP A 245 26.55 -25.66 18.28
CA ASP A 245 26.07 -24.29 18.18
C ASP A 245 26.12 -23.80 16.72
N GLN A 246 25.00 -23.32 16.20
CA GLN A 246 24.93 -22.62 14.92
C GLN A 246 24.38 -21.20 15.11
N ALA A 247 25.05 -20.21 14.55
CA ALA A 247 24.58 -18.84 14.54
C ALA A 247 23.93 -18.50 13.19
N LEU A 248 22.67 -18.06 13.22
CA LEU A 248 21.94 -17.53 12.08
C LEU A 248 21.87 -16.00 12.23
N TYR A 249 22.47 -15.28 11.29
CA TYR A 249 22.44 -13.82 11.27
C TYR A 249 21.23 -13.36 10.45
N ALA A 250 20.39 -12.50 11.01
CA ALA A 250 19.19 -11.99 10.34
C ALA A 250 19.47 -11.03 9.17
N GLU A 251 20.64 -10.40 9.15
CA GLU A 251 21.18 -9.64 8.01
C GLU A 251 22.69 -9.87 7.99
N LYS A 252 23.26 -10.03 6.77
CA LYS A 252 24.72 -9.86 6.64
C LYS A 252 25.04 -8.54 7.31
N PRO A 253 25.97 -8.49 8.29
CA PRO A 253 26.57 -7.22 8.65
C PRO A 253 27.21 -6.72 7.35
N LYS A 254 26.51 -5.83 6.62
CA LYS A 254 27.12 -5.12 5.51
C LYS A 254 28.39 -4.55 6.07
N ALA A 255 29.52 -5.03 5.58
CA ALA A 255 30.84 -4.53 5.94
C ALA A 255 30.73 -3.01 5.97
N ALA A 256 30.89 -2.47 7.15
CA ALA A 256 30.46 -1.15 7.55
C ALA A 256 30.90 -0.04 6.58
N THR A 257 30.05 0.27 5.65
CA THR A 257 29.78 1.66 5.36
C THR A 257 28.47 1.96 6.06
N LEU A 258 28.57 2.30 7.33
CA LEU A 258 27.51 2.87 8.18
C LEU A 258 27.12 4.25 7.62
N SER A 259 26.72 4.35 6.36
CA SER A 259 26.03 5.52 5.88
C SER A 259 24.57 5.36 6.30
N LYS A 260 24.21 5.98 7.43
CA LYS A 260 22.82 6.13 7.85
C LYS A 260 22.03 6.60 6.63
N PRO A 261 20.82 6.07 6.37
CA PRO A 261 19.98 6.55 5.31
C PRO A 261 19.90 8.08 5.35
N VAL A 262 20.05 8.71 4.21
CA VAL A 262 20.15 10.18 4.09
C VAL A 262 18.98 10.89 4.75
N THR A 263 17.80 10.25 4.74
CA THR A 263 16.56 10.74 5.35
C THR A 263 16.56 10.75 6.87
N GLU A 264 17.37 9.89 7.52
CA GLU A 264 17.52 9.85 8.99
C GLU A 264 18.40 10.95 9.54
N MET A 265 19.27 11.51 8.71
CA MET A 265 20.30 12.44 9.16
C MET A 265 19.69 13.78 9.56
N ASP A 266 20.19 14.35 10.67
CA ASP A 266 19.92 15.73 11.01
C ASP A 266 20.48 16.67 9.93
N THR A 267 19.90 17.87 9.82
CA THR A 267 20.24 18.81 8.77
C THR A 267 21.74 19.20 8.74
N ARG A 268 22.40 19.31 9.91
CA ARG A 268 23.83 19.66 10.00
C ARG A 268 24.76 18.54 9.47
N PRO A 269 24.65 17.27 9.90
CA PRO A 269 25.40 16.17 9.30
C PRO A 269 25.12 15.99 7.82
N LEU A 270 23.83 16.15 7.40
CA LEU A 270 23.42 16.07 6.02
C LEU A 270 24.10 17.13 5.14
N TYR A 271 24.20 18.37 5.61
CA TYR A 271 24.92 19.44 4.91
C TYR A 271 26.42 19.12 4.77
N ARG A 272 27.05 18.57 5.81
CA ARG A 272 28.46 18.15 5.72
C ARG A 272 28.65 17.04 4.70
N MET A 273 27.74 16.06 4.66
CA MET A 273 27.76 14.97 3.70
C MET A 273 27.57 15.48 2.26
N ALA A 274 26.62 16.40 2.05
CA ALA A 274 26.30 16.95 0.74
C ALA A 274 27.43 17.78 0.11
N TYR A 275 28.17 18.56 0.93
CA TYR A 275 29.11 19.59 0.41
C TYR A 275 30.53 19.51 0.93
N ARG A 276 30.80 18.89 2.10
CA ARG A 276 32.12 18.93 2.75
C ARG A 276 32.89 17.61 2.75
N THR A 277 32.29 16.48 2.34
CA THR A 277 32.97 15.17 2.36
C THR A 277 33.46 14.80 0.96
N PRO A 278 34.80 14.88 0.69
CA PRO A 278 35.32 14.68 -0.66
C PRO A 278 35.39 13.22 -1.13
N LYS A 279 35.41 12.24 -0.22
CA LYS A 279 35.58 10.80 -0.52
C LYS A 279 34.27 9.99 -0.60
N LEU A 280 33.13 10.64 -0.79
CA LEU A 280 31.85 9.94 -0.82
C LEU A 280 31.52 9.51 -2.26
N ASP A 281 30.82 8.37 -2.38
CA ASP A 281 30.28 7.92 -3.65
C ASP A 281 29.37 8.98 -4.27
N LYS A 282 29.44 9.12 -5.59
CA LYS A 282 28.73 10.16 -6.34
C LYS A 282 27.21 10.08 -6.15
N THR A 283 26.67 8.87 -6.07
CA THR A 283 25.24 8.62 -5.85
C THR A 283 24.79 9.07 -4.46
N SER A 284 25.51 8.71 -3.42
CA SER A 284 25.23 9.11 -2.04
C SER A 284 25.32 10.62 -1.83
N LYS A 285 26.25 11.27 -2.52
CA LYS A 285 26.39 12.74 -2.49
C LYS A 285 25.22 13.44 -3.18
N LEU A 286 24.76 12.91 -4.32
CA LEU A 286 23.58 13.41 -5.03
C LEU A 286 22.31 13.28 -4.17
N ASP A 287 22.09 12.13 -3.56
CA ASP A 287 20.95 11.91 -2.69
C ASP A 287 20.97 12.85 -1.48
N ALA A 288 22.14 13.09 -0.87
CA ALA A 288 22.27 14.03 0.23
C ALA A 288 21.96 15.48 -0.21
N GLN A 289 22.37 15.89 -1.40
CA GLN A 289 22.08 17.22 -1.94
C GLN A 289 20.60 17.39 -2.28
N ILE A 290 19.97 16.38 -2.87
CA ILE A 290 18.54 16.38 -3.18
C ILE A 290 17.72 16.48 -1.89
N GLU A 291 17.99 15.61 -0.91
CA GLU A 291 17.30 15.62 0.36
C GLU A 291 17.42 16.96 1.08
N LEU A 292 18.62 17.52 1.15
CA LEU A 292 18.86 18.80 1.80
C LEU A 292 18.05 19.93 1.14
N ASN A 293 18.07 20.04 -0.19
CA ASN A 293 17.32 21.07 -0.91
C ASN A 293 15.80 20.87 -0.72
N THR A 294 15.32 19.62 -0.75
CA THR A 294 13.90 19.29 -0.59
C THR A 294 13.38 19.72 0.80
N ARG A 295 14.20 19.57 1.86
CA ARG A 295 13.84 20.02 3.23
C ARG A 295 13.57 21.52 3.33
N PHE A 296 14.13 22.34 2.47
CA PHE A 296 13.87 23.78 2.42
C PHE A 296 12.83 24.18 1.39
N ALA A 297 12.82 23.54 0.23
CA ALA A 297 11.90 23.85 -0.86
C ALA A 297 10.44 23.53 -0.51
N LEU A 298 10.17 22.34 0.05
CA LEU A 298 8.78 21.94 0.41
C LEU A 298 8.11 22.93 1.40
N PRO A 299 8.75 23.38 2.48
CA PRO A 299 8.14 24.41 3.32
C PRO A 299 7.88 25.73 2.57
N LEU A 300 8.81 26.17 1.72
CA LEU A 300 8.65 27.41 0.96
C LEU A 300 7.48 27.33 -0.03
N ALA A 301 7.18 26.15 -0.54
CA ALA A 301 6.01 25.91 -1.38
C ALA A 301 4.70 26.37 -0.73
N CYS A 302 4.57 26.42 0.60
CA CYS A 302 3.38 26.96 1.29
C CYS A 302 3.07 28.40 0.85
N ILE A 303 4.10 29.26 0.77
CA ILE A 303 3.94 30.64 0.33
C ILE A 303 3.71 30.70 -1.17
N LEU A 304 4.47 29.97 -1.95
CA LEU A 304 4.46 30.06 -3.40
C LEU A 304 3.16 29.51 -4.01
N LEU A 305 2.67 28.40 -3.48
CA LEU A 305 1.39 27.83 -3.87
C LEU A 305 0.21 28.72 -3.44
N SER A 306 0.29 29.36 -2.25
CA SER A 306 -0.72 30.32 -1.85
C SER A 306 -0.73 31.56 -2.75
N LEU A 307 0.45 32.05 -3.17
CA LEU A 307 0.60 33.16 -4.09
C LEU A 307 -0.04 32.87 -5.46
N ALA A 308 0.17 31.66 -5.99
CA ALA A 308 -0.45 31.20 -7.23
C ALA A 308 -1.97 30.96 -7.06
N GLY A 309 -2.39 30.48 -5.89
CA GLY A 309 -3.79 30.21 -5.56
C GLY A 309 -4.67 31.45 -5.45
N VAL A 310 -4.12 32.61 -5.02
CA VAL A 310 -4.87 33.87 -4.85
C VAL A 310 -5.56 34.33 -6.14
N PRO A 311 -4.84 34.60 -7.24
CA PRO A 311 -5.47 35.10 -8.46
C PRO A 311 -6.43 34.09 -9.07
N LEU A 312 -6.10 32.79 -9.00
CA LEU A 312 -6.94 31.74 -9.53
C LEU A 312 -8.23 31.55 -8.71
N GLY A 313 -8.18 31.64 -7.40
CA GLY A 313 -9.35 31.56 -6.53
C GLY A 313 -10.34 32.73 -6.74
N ILE A 314 -9.81 33.93 -6.96
CA ILE A 314 -10.63 35.13 -7.21
C ILE A 314 -11.29 35.10 -8.60
N THR A 315 -10.64 34.56 -9.64
CA THR A 315 -11.12 34.54 -11.03
C THR A 315 -12.09 33.39 -11.32
N THR A 316 -12.24 32.43 -10.47
CA THR A 316 -13.03 31.20 -10.68
C THR A 316 -14.55 31.41 -10.49
N ARG A 317 -15.08 32.59 -10.82
CA ARG A 317 -16.47 33.00 -10.55
C ARG A 317 -17.52 32.11 -11.24
N ARG A 318 -17.25 31.60 -12.46
CA ARG A 318 -18.20 30.78 -13.25
C ARG A 318 -18.06 29.27 -13.06
N ALA A 319 -16.98 28.77 -12.51
CA ALA A 319 -16.73 27.34 -12.34
C ALA A 319 -17.35 26.75 -11.06
N GLY A 320 -17.83 27.61 -10.15
CA GLY A 320 -18.44 27.18 -8.89
C GLY A 320 -17.44 26.50 -7.93
N LYS A 321 -17.98 25.93 -6.84
CA LYS A 321 -17.15 25.27 -5.80
C LYS A 321 -16.42 24.03 -6.32
N SER A 322 -17.00 23.30 -7.26
CA SER A 322 -16.38 22.10 -7.87
C SER A 322 -15.19 22.47 -8.76
N GLY A 323 -15.22 23.61 -9.47
CA GLY A 323 -14.11 24.06 -10.28
C GLY A 323 -12.86 24.40 -9.48
N ALA A 324 -13.03 24.94 -8.27
CA ALA A 324 -11.92 25.22 -7.37
C ALA A 324 -11.21 23.93 -6.91
N VAL A 325 -11.95 22.87 -6.62
CA VAL A 325 -11.37 21.58 -6.22
C VAL A 325 -10.56 20.96 -7.37
N VAL A 326 -11.14 20.92 -8.58
CA VAL A 326 -10.44 20.42 -9.78
C VAL A 326 -9.18 21.21 -10.04
N LEU A 327 -9.24 22.54 -9.94
CA LEU A 327 -8.07 23.41 -10.15
C LEU A 327 -7.00 23.16 -9.09
N THR A 328 -7.39 22.98 -7.83
CA THR A 328 -6.47 22.65 -6.72
C THR A 328 -5.72 21.37 -7.00
N VAL A 329 -6.47 20.31 -7.36
CA VAL A 329 -5.88 19.00 -7.66
C VAL A 329 -4.93 19.11 -8.85
N SER A 330 -5.34 19.83 -9.92
CA SER A 330 -4.50 20.01 -11.11
C SER A 330 -3.19 20.76 -10.82
N LEU A 331 -3.25 21.84 -10.03
CA LEU A 331 -2.05 22.61 -9.66
C LEU A 331 -1.12 21.81 -8.74
N ALA A 332 -1.67 21.14 -7.76
CA ALA A 332 -0.94 20.24 -6.89
C ALA A 332 -0.21 19.16 -7.70
N LEU A 333 -0.94 18.58 -8.65
CA LEU A 333 -0.42 17.57 -9.55
C LEU A 333 0.76 18.09 -10.38
N ILE A 334 0.59 19.24 -11.03
CA ILE A 334 1.65 19.88 -11.83
C ILE A 334 2.89 20.18 -10.96
N TYR A 335 2.69 20.66 -9.73
CA TYR A 335 3.79 20.94 -8.81
C TYR A 335 4.56 19.69 -8.43
N TYR A 336 3.87 18.66 -7.91
CA TYR A 336 4.54 17.45 -7.42
C TYR A 336 5.06 16.56 -8.54
N ILE A 337 4.38 16.48 -9.69
CA ILE A 337 4.90 15.82 -10.91
C ILE A 337 6.16 16.53 -11.37
N GLY A 338 6.13 17.85 -11.47
CA GLY A 338 7.28 18.63 -11.83
C GLY A 338 8.47 18.35 -10.91
N LEU A 339 8.26 18.44 -9.60
CA LEU A 339 9.29 18.17 -8.61
C LEU A 339 9.85 16.75 -8.73
N GLY A 340 9.00 15.73 -8.77
CA GLY A 340 9.42 14.34 -8.87
C GLY A 340 10.20 14.03 -10.15
N THR A 341 9.73 14.54 -11.30
CA THR A 341 10.40 14.37 -12.61
C THR A 341 11.78 15.02 -12.61
N LEU A 342 11.89 16.27 -12.13
CA LEU A 342 13.15 16.99 -12.09
C LEU A 342 14.15 16.36 -11.10
N VAL A 343 13.68 15.89 -9.94
CA VAL A 343 14.52 15.15 -8.98
C VAL A 343 15.05 13.86 -9.62
N ASN A 344 14.24 13.12 -10.38
CA ASN A 344 14.70 11.92 -11.08
C ASN A 344 15.72 12.24 -12.19
N LEU A 345 15.53 13.32 -12.94
CA LEU A 345 16.54 13.80 -13.91
C LEU A 345 17.87 14.15 -13.23
N SER A 346 17.80 14.69 -12.01
CA SER A 346 19.00 14.95 -11.20
C SER A 346 19.68 13.67 -10.75
N LYS A 347 18.94 12.65 -10.31
CA LYS A 347 19.51 11.33 -9.97
C LYS A 347 20.20 10.66 -11.15
N GLN A 348 19.74 10.91 -12.36
CA GLN A 348 20.39 10.46 -13.60
C GLN A 348 21.62 11.30 -13.99
N GLY A 349 21.96 12.34 -13.22
CA GLY A 349 23.10 13.24 -13.50
C GLY A 349 22.87 14.24 -14.64
N LYS A 350 21.64 14.36 -15.17
CA LYS A 350 21.28 15.27 -16.26
C LYS A 350 21.02 16.71 -15.79
N LEU A 351 20.70 16.89 -14.50
CA LEU A 351 20.38 18.18 -13.91
C LEU A 351 21.06 18.35 -12.56
N SER A 352 21.46 19.57 -12.20
CA SER A 352 22.00 19.81 -10.87
C SER A 352 20.93 19.63 -9.78
N PRO A 353 21.25 19.06 -8.60
CA PRO A 353 20.28 18.82 -7.52
C PRO A 353 19.52 20.07 -7.06
N ALA A 354 20.21 21.20 -6.99
CA ALA A 354 19.60 22.46 -6.60
C ALA A 354 18.56 22.91 -7.64
N LEU A 355 18.90 22.93 -8.94
CA LEU A 355 17.95 23.32 -9.99
C LEU A 355 16.75 22.36 -10.03
N ALA A 356 16.97 21.06 -9.87
CA ALA A 356 15.90 20.08 -9.91
C ALA A 356 14.83 20.30 -8.84
N VAL A 357 15.24 20.69 -7.65
CA VAL A 357 14.33 20.89 -6.52
C VAL A 357 13.69 22.27 -6.54
N TRP A 358 14.45 23.35 -6.89
CA TRP A 358 13.96 24.72 -6.81
C TRP A 358 13.20 25.20 -8.06
N LEU A 359 13.34 24.54 -9.20
CA LEU A 359 12.70 24.97 -10.45
C LEU A 359 11.17 24.99 -10.40
N PRO A 360 10.45 24.00 -9.81
CA PRO A 360 9.01 24.10 -9.63
C PRO A 360 8.60 25.31 -8.78
N ASP A 361 9.31 25.58 -7.71
CA ASP A 361 9.07 26.70 -6.82
C ASP A 361 9.22 28.05 -7.55
N ILE A 362 10.29 28.19 -8.32
CA ILE A 362 10.55 29.39 -9.14
C ILE A 362 9.43 29.59 -10.17
N LEU A 363 9.02 28.51 -10.86
CA LEU A 363 7.95 28.59 -11.86
C LEU A 363 6.62 29.02 -11.24
N PHE A 364 6.26 28.43 -10.10
CA PHE A 364 5.03 28.80 -9.39
C PHE A 364 5.09 30.22 -8.82
N ALA A 365 6.25 30.67 -8.34
CA ALA A 365 6.47 32.04 -7.90
C ALA A 365 6.26 33.05 -9.04
N LEU A 366 6.90 32.82 -10.19
CA LEU A 366 6.76 33.66 -11.38
C LEU A 366 5.33 33.68 -11.90
N PHE A 367 4.68 32.50 -11.97
CA PHE A 367 3.29 32.38 -12.37
C PHE A 367 2.35 33.16 -11.42
N GLY A 368 2.50 32.97 -10.11
CA GLY A 368 1.70 33.66 -9.09
C GLY A 368 1.89 35.19 -9.15
N LEU A 369 3.13 35.66 -9.27
CA LEU A 369 3.45 37.09 -9.40
C LEU A 369 2.88 37.69 -10.69
N ALA A 370 3.07 37.04 -11.83
CA ALA A 370 2.54 37.47 -13.13
C ALA A 370 1.00 37.58 -13.11
N MET A 371 0.32 36.61 -12.48
CA MET A 371 -1.14 36.65 -12.32
C MET A 371 -1.61 37.72 -11.32
N LEU A 372 -0.84 37.97 -10.27
CA LEU A 372 -1.16 38.99 -9.27
C LEU A 372 -1.14 40.41 -9.87
N THR A 373 -0.22 40.71 -10.78
CA THR A 373 -0.14 42.01 -11.47
C THR A 373 -1.34 42.28 -12.39
N ARG A 374 -2.04 41.23 -12.78
CA ARG A 374 -3.24 41.30 -13.66
C ARG A 374 -4.57 41.32 -12.89
N LEU A 375 -4.54 41.17 -11.58
CA LEU A 375 -5.75 40.95 -10.74
C LEU A 375 -6.76 42.12 -10.80
N GLU A 376 -6.33 43.35 -11.06
CA GLU A 376 -7.16 44.56 -11.00
C GLU A 376 -7.41 45.21 -12.38
N LYS A 377 -6.91 44.58 -13.47
CA LYS A 377 -7.15 45.15 -14.84
C LYS A 377 -8.62 44.96 -15.21
N PRO A 378 -9.33 46.02 -15.70
CA PRO A 378 -10.70 45.90 -16.17
C PRO A 378 -10.72 44.95 -17.37
N GLY A 379 -11.59 43.97 -17.34
CA GLY A 379 -11.68 42.93 -18.35
C GLY A 379 -11.30 41.56 -17.75
N ASP A 380 -12.07 41.16 -16.77
CA ASP A 380 -11.96 39.86 -16.08
C ASP A 380 -12.12 38.71 -17.10
N ARG A 381 -11.03 38.35 -17.75
CA ARG A 381 -10.99 37.22 -18.70
C ARG A 381 -10.95 35.93 -17.89
N ASP A 382 -12.12 35.37 -17.67
CA ASP A 382 -12.29 34.05 -17.10
C ASP A 382 -11.58 33.00 -17.99
N ILE A 383 -10.28 32.80 -17.69
CA ILE A 383 -9.43 31.86 -18.45
C ILE A 383 -9.96 30.45 -18.33
N ILE A 384 -10.46 30.10 -17.14
CA ILE A 384 -11.04 28.78 -16.84
C ILE A 384 -12.40 28.63 -17.49
N GLY A 385 -13.23 29.67 -17.46
CA GLY A 385 -14.51 29.68 -18.20
C GLY A 385 -14.32 29.52 -19.70
N ARG A 386 -13.24 30.05 -20.30
CA ARG A 386 -12.90 29.83 -21.71
C ARG A 386 -12.44 28.40 -21.98
N ILE A 387 -11.62 27.82 -21.15
CA ILE A 387 -11.18 26.43 -21.27
C ILE A 387 -12.39 25.49 -21.11
N VAL A 388 -13.24 25.74 -20.12
CA VAL A 388 -14.46 24.94 -19.90
C VAL A 388 -15.47 25.16 -21.05
N MET A 389 -15.58 26.37 -21.60
CA MET A 389 -16.42 26.63 -22.79
C MET A 389 -15.87 25.97 -24.04
N TYR A 390 -14.54 25.94 -24.22
CA TYR A 390 -13.90 25.21 -25.31
C TYR A 390 -14.18 23.71 -25.25
N PHE A 391 -14.08 23.11 -24.06
CA PHE A 391 -14.46 21.70 -23.84
C PHE A 391 -15.99 21.46 -23.86
N ARG A 392 -16.82 22.44 -23.46
CA ARG A 392 -18.30 22.39 -23.63
C ARG A 392 -18.74 22.49 -25.09
N GLY A 393 -17.99 23.20 -25.93
CA GLY A 393 -18.23 23.28 -27.38
C GLY A 393 -18.04 21.93 -28.09
N PHE A 394 -17.37 20.98 -27.48
CA PHE A 394 -17.22 19.60 -27.96
C PHE A 394 -18.35 18.65 -27.51
N ARG A 395 -19.36 19.11 -26.75
CA ARG A 395 -20.57 18.32 -26.55
C ARG A 395 -21.37 18.40 -27.84
N PRO A 396 -21.53 17.30 -28.61
CA PRO A 396 -22.48 17.26 -29.70
C PRO A 396 -23.85 17.60 -29.10
N GLN A 397 -24.49 18.66 -29.56
CA GLN A 397 -25.89 18.93 -29.20
C GLN A 397 -26.68 17.68 -29.63
N PRO A 398 -27.41 17.03 -28.73
CA PRO A 398 -28.20 15.88 -29.12
C PRO A 398 -29.13 16.34 -30.23
N PRO A 399 -29.23 15.58 -31.32
CA PRO A 399 -30.12 15.96 -32.44
C PRO A 399 -31.53 16.18 -31.90
N GLN A 400 -32.23 17.17 -32.41
CA GLN A 400 -33.58 17.57 -31.93
C GLN A 400 -34.58 16.40 -31.78
N ARG A 401 -34.33 15.29 -32.49
CA ARG A 401 -35.09 14.03 -32.31
C ARG A 401 -34.84 13.39 -30.93
N VAL A 402 -33.63 13.46 -30.39
CA VAL A 402 -33.30 12.90 -29.07
C VAL A 402 -33.88 13.77 -27.94
N GLN A 403 -33.92 15.10 -28.13
CA GLN A 403 -34.59 15.99 -27.19
C GLN A 403 -36.11 15.70 -27.13
N ARG A 404 -36.77 15.52 -28.26
CA ARG A 404 -38.20 15.15 -28.29
C ARG A 404 -38.50 13.77 -27.71
N VAL A 405 -37.55 12.82 -27.80
CA VAL A 405 -37.68 11.51 -27.17
C VAL A 405 -37.46 11.62 -25.66
N LEU A 406 -36.53 12.45 -25.20
CA LEU A 406 -36.27 12.72 -23.77
C LEU A 406 -37.47 13.45 -23.14
N ASP A 407 -38.06 14.42 -23.83
CA ASP A 407 -39.28 15.13 -23.38
C ASP A 407 -40.50 14.18 -23.33
N ARG A 408 -40.65 13.29 -24.30
CA ARG A 408 -41.70 12.24 -24.30
C ARG A 408 -41.45 11.16 -23.23
N GLN A 409 -40.19 10.83 -22.92
CA GLN A 409 -39.88 9.94 -21.81
C GLN A 409 -40.15 10.61 -20.46
N GLN A 410 -39.88 11.92 -20.31
CA GLN A 410 -40.23 12.65 -19.09
C GLN A 410 -41.76 12.69 -18.87
N GLN A 411 -42.60 12.80 -19.90
CA GLN A 411 -44.04 12.72 -19.77
C GLN A 411 -44.56 11.30 -19.49
N LYS A 412 -43.90 10.24 -20.00
CA LYS A 412 -44.27 8.85 -19.71
C LYS A 412 -43.82 8.37 -18.32
N VAL A 413 -42.75 8.93 -17.78
CA VAL A 413 -42.28 8.61 -16.42
C VAL A 413 -43.24 9.14 -15.33
N GLN A 414 -44.09 10.13 -15.65
CA GLN A 414 -45.15 10.58 -14.71
C GLN A 414 -46.30 9.58 -14.51
N GLN A 415 -46.39 8.52 -15.31
CA GLN A 415 -47.50 7.55 -15.21
C GLN A 415 -47.09 6.13 -14.79
N GLY A 416 -45.82 5.84 -14.59
CA GLY A 416 -45.34 4.52 -14.14
C GLY A 416 -45.16 4.45 -12.61
N ARG A 417 -46.18 3.97 -11.92
CA ARG A 417 -46.13 3.64 -10.49
C ARG A 417 -45.23 2.42 -10.28
N PHE A 418 -43.92 2.64 -9.99
CA PHE A 418 -43.13 1.65 -9.29
C PHE A 418 -43.23 1.97 -7.80
N PRO A 419 -43.69 1.06 -6.92
CA PRO A 419 -43.98 1.35 -5.50
C PRO A 419 -42.76 1.54 -4.62
N LEU A 420 -41.54 1.31 -5.11
CA LEU A 420 -40.32 1.35 -4.31
C LEU A 420 -39.52 2.66 -4.35
N VAL A 421 -39.66 3.52 -5.37
CA VAL A 421 -39.02 4.84 -5.43
C VAL A 421 -39.84 5.83 -6.22
N PRO A 422 -40.85 6.51 -5.67
CA PRO A 422 -41.64 7.40 -6.48
C PRO A 422 -41.96 8.78 -5.95
N GLN A 423 -41.21 9.31 -4.99
CA GLN A 423 -41.45 10.71 -4.61
C GLN A 423 -40.33 11.61 -5.17
N ILE A 424 -40.68 12.82 -5.57
CA ILE A 424 -39.73 13.85 -6.07
C ILE A 424 -38.58 14.03 -5.12
N ILE A 425 -38.80 13.90 -3.81
CA ILE A 425 -37.82 14.04 -2.74
C ILE A 425 -36.80 12.90 -2.79
N ASP A 426 -37.25 11.65 -2.99
CA ASP A 426 -36.32 10.49 -3.04
C ASP A 426 -35.36 10.62 -4.21
N ARG A 427 -35.86 11.04 -5.37
CA ARG A 427 -35.06 11.28 -6.57
C ARG A 427 -34.08 12.43 -6.36
N TYR A 428 -34.50 13.50 -5.68
CA TYR A 428 -33.66 14.66 -5.39
C TYR A 428 -32.49 14.29 -4.45
N VAL A 429 -32.79 13.60 -3.34
CA VAL A 429 -31.79 13.17 -2.36
C VAL A 429 -30.84 12.14 -2.98
N LEU A 430 -31.36 11.14 -3.72
CA LEU A 430 -30.58 10.13 -4.39
C LEU A 430 -29.69 10.72 -5.49
N ALA A 431 -30.20 11.62 -6.32
CA ALA A 431 -29.41 12.27 -7.36
C ALA A 431 -28.27 13.12 -6.77
N SER A 432 -28.55 13.84 -5.68
CA SER A 432 -27.53 14.60 -4.95
C SER A 432 -26.46 13.66 -4.36
N PHE A 433 -26.88 12.55 -3.75
CA PHE A 433 -25.96 11.54 -3.22
C PHE A 433 -25.07 10.94 -4.32
N LEU A 434 -25.65 10.47 -5.42
CA LEU A 434 -24.89 9.87 -6.53
C LEU A 434 -23.93 10.88 -7.16
N PHE A 435 -24.30 12.14 -7.28
CA PHE A 435 -23.43 13.19 -7.81
C PHE A 435 -22.18 13.40 -6.91
N TYR A 436 -22.40 13.60 -5.60
CA TYR A 436 -21.27 13.81 -4.68
C TYR A 436 -20.47 12.53 -4.47
N PHE A 437 -21.09 11.37 -4.45
CA PHE A 437 -20.42 10.08 -4.39
C PHE A 437 -19.49 9.88 -5.58
N LEU A 438 -19.99 10.05 -6.81
CA LEU A 438 -19.18 9.88 -8.01
C LEU A 438 -18.05 10.91 -8.07
N MET A 439 -18.31 12.16 -7.69
CA MET A 439 -17.31 13.21 -7.66
C MET A 439 -16.19 12.90 -6.65
N LEU A 440 -16.54 12.46 -5.45
CA LEU A 440 -15.56 12.12 -4.40
C LEU A 440 -14.77 10.85 -4.76
N LEU A 441 -15.47 9.82 -5.26
CA LEU A 441 -14.82 8.60 -5.70
C LEU A 441 -13.80 8.89 -6.80
N LEU A 442 -14.19 9.66 -7.82
CA LEU A 442 -13.28 10.05 -8.89
C LEU A 442 -12.09 10.84 -8.36
N THR A 443 -12.31 11.72 -7.38
CA THR A 443 -11.24 12.50 -6.74
C THR A 443 -10.26 11.59 -5.99
N PHE A 444 -10.76 10.64 -5.19
CA PHE A 444 -9.89 9.70 -4.47
C PHE A 444 -9.10 8.82 -5.42
N VAL A 445 -9.74 8.27 -6.44
CA VAL A 445 -9.09 7.44 -7.46
C VAL A 445 -8.02 8.24 -8.20
N ALA A 446 -8.33 9.48 -8.62
CA ALA A 446 -7.36 10.34 -9.30
C ALA A 446 -6.15 10.68 -8.43
N ILE A 447 -6.36 11.03 -7.15
CA ILE A 447 -5.27 11.32 -6.20
C ILE A 447 -4.38 10.09 -6.06
N PHE A 448 -4.95 8.90 -5.95
CA PHE A 448 -4.17 7.68 -5.79
C PHE A 448 -3.39 7.30 -7.06
N HIS A 449 -3.97 7.48 -8.26
CA HIS A 449 -3.24 7.30 -9.52
C HIS A 449 -2.04 8.21 -9.61
N ILE A 450 -2.20 9.47 -9.24
CA ILE A 450 -1.13 10.46 -9.20
C ILE A 450 -0.03 9.98 -8.26
N PHE A 451 -0.41 9.56 -7.06
CA PHE A 451 0.52 9.08 -6.05
C PHE A 451 1.29 7.84 -6.54
N GLU A 452 0.60 6.83 -7.09
CA GLU A 452 1.23 5.61 -7.59
C GLU A 452 2.17 5.88 -8.77
N PHE A 453 1.78 6.79 -9.67
CA PHE A 453 2.65 7.25 -10.75
C PHE A 453 3.97 7.80 -10.22
N PHE A 454 3.90 8.63 -9.17
CA PHE A 454 5.11 9.18 -8.54
C PHE A 454 5.98 8.13 -7.88
N GLN A 455 5.37 7.18 -7.22
CA GLN A 455 6.09 6.09 -6.58
C GLN A 455 6.89 5.27 -7.60
N LEU A 456 6.32 5.05 -8.78
CA LEU A 456 6.94 4.27 -9.85
C LEU A 456 7.81 5.10 -10.79
N LEU A 457 7.78 6.43 -10.71
CA LEU A 457 8.44 7.32 -11.68
C LEU A 457 9.95 7.05 -11.79
N SER A 458 10.61 6.75 -10.67
CA SER A 458 12.03 6.39 -10.65
C SER A 458 12.32 5.14 -11.47
N ASP A 459 11.48 4.11 -11.31
CA ASP A 459 11.63 2.84 -12.00
C ASP A 459 11.26 2.97 -13.49
N ILE A 460 10.22 3.74 -13.81
CA ILE A 460 9.80 4.04 -15.18
C ILE A 460 10.94 4.68 -15.97
N ILE A 461 11.61 5.69 -15.40
CA ILE A 461 12.68 6.40 -16.07
C ILE A 461 13.95 5.54 -16.16
N ARG A 462 14.28 4.83 -15.07
CA ARG A 462 15.47 3.96 -15.01
C ARG A 462 15.39 2.84 -16.05
N ASN A 463 14.23 2.24 -16.22
CA ASN A 463 14.02 1.07 -17.08
C ASN A 463 13.51 1.44 -18.47
N GLY A 464 13.36 2.74 -18.81
CA GLY A 464 12.95 3.21 -20.13
C GLY A 464 11.55 2.76 -20.54
N ILE A 465 10.61 2.71 -19.59
CA ILE A 465 9.25 2.16 -19.82
C ILE A 465 8.43 3.08 -20.72
N GLY A 466 7.83 2.52 -21.77
CA GLY A 466 7.00 3.25 -22.70
C GLY A 466 5.67 3.74 -22.10
N LEU A 467 5.15 4.83 -22.66
CA LEU A 467 3.89 5.44 -22.19
C LEU A 467 2.69 4.49 -22.26
N SER A 468 2.64 3.59 -23.24
CA SER A 468 1.58 2.58 -23.38
C SER A 468 1.52 1.66 -22.16
N THR A 469 2.65 1.16 -21.68
CA THR A 469 2.75 0.29 -20.51
C THR A 469 2.31 1.02 -19.23
N ILE A 470 2.65 2.30 -19.12
CA ILE A 470 2.24 3.15 -17.98
C ILE A 470 0.73 3.33 -17.97
N LEU A 471 0.14 3.67 -19.12
CA LEU A 471 -1.30 3.83 -19.26
C LEU A 471 -2.05 2.52 -18.99
N GLU A 472 -1.54 1.39 -19.52
CA GLU A 472 -2.09 0.06 -19.28
C GLU A 472 -2.05 -0.30 -17.79
N PHE A 473 -0.92 -0.03 -17.09
CA PHE A 473 -0.81 -0.22 -15.65
C PHE A 473 -1.87 0.56 -14.88
N HIS A 474 -2.05 1.85 -15.19
CA HIS A 474 -3.05 2.67 -14.51
C HIS A 474 -4.49 2.25 -14.84
N LEU A 475 -4.74 1.76 -16.06
CA LEU A 475 -6.04 1.21 -16.43
C LEU A 475 -6.40 -0.02 -15.60
N PHE A 476 -5.46 -0.97 -15.44
CA PHE A 476 -5.68 -2.18 -14.65
C PHE A 476 -5.64 -1.94 -13.13
N LEU A 477 -5.03 -0.87 -12.67
CA LEU A 477 -5.08 -0.42 -11.27
C LEU A 477 -6.47 0.17 -10.90
N THR A 478 -7.17 0.79 -11.86
CA THR A 478 -8.44 1.49 -11.63
C THR A 478 -9.53 0.63 -10.96
N PRO A 479 -9.80 -0.63 -11.39
CA PRO A 479 -10.82 -1.47 -10.74
C PRO A 479 -10.57 -1.67 -9.25
N ARG A 480 -9.32 -1.92 -8.88
CA ARG A 480 -8.93 -2.08 -7.48
C ARG A 480 -9.19 -0.82 -6.67
N LEU A 481 -8.82 0.35 -7.21
CA LEU A 481 -9.05 1.63 -6.54
C LEU A 481 -10.53 1.94 -6.36
N ILE A 482 -11.36 1.66 -7.36
CA ILE A 482 -12.81 1.83 -7.26
C ILE A 482 -13.35 0.95 -6.13
N TYR A 483 -12.93 -0.30 -6.07
CA TYR A 483 -13.34 -1.22 -5.02
C TYR A 483 -12.97 -0.72 -3.62
N ASP A 484 -11.69 -0.36 -3.42
CA ASP A 484 -11.17 0.04 -2.11
C ASP A 484 -11.73 1.40 -1.64
N PHE A 485 -11.94 2.37 -2.55
CA PHE A 485 -12.40 3.71 -2.19
C PHE A 485 -13.91 3.90 -2.18
N THR A 486 -14.68 2.97 -2.72
CA THR A 486 -16.16 3.08 -2.73
C THR A 486 -16.76 3.25 -1.33
N PRO A 487 -16.41 2.47 -0.30
CA PRO A 487 -16.99 2.65 1.04
C PRO A 487 -16.68 4.01 1.66
N ILE A 488 -15.46 4.50 1.47
CA ILE A 488 -15.01 5.83 1.95
C ILE A 488 -15.75 6.94 1.18
N GLY A 489 -15.91 6.75 -0.13
CA GLY A 489 -16.68 7.65 -0.98
C GLY A 489 -18.13 7.75 -0.55
N VAL A 490 -18.78 6.64 -0.20
CA VAL A 490 -20.15 6.59 0.34
C VAL A 490 -20.22 7.36 1.65
N LEU A 491 -19.33 7.06 2.61
CA LEU A 491 -19.29 7.75 3.91
C LEU A 491 -19.22 9.28 3.73
N ALA A 492 -18.24 9.73 2.93
CA ALA A 492 -18.03 11.15 2.68
C ALA A 492 -19.22 11.79 1.92
N ALA A 493 -19.78 11.12 0.92
CA ALA A 493 -20.91 11.62 0.14
C ALA A 493 -22.15 11.82 1.00
N VAL A 494 -22.50 10.87 1.86
CA VAL A 494 -23.64 10.97 2.78
C VAL A 494 -23.47 12.18 3.70
N LEU A 495 -22.30 12.33 4.31
CA LEU A 495 -22.03 13.47 5.20
C LEU A 495 -22.11 14.82 4.46
N VAL A 496 -21.54 14.90 3.27
CA VAL A 496 -21.59 16.12 2.43
C VAL A 496 -23.02 16.47 2.02
N VAL A 497 -23.79 15.49 1.57
CA VAL A 497 -25.18 15.72 1.13
C VAL A 497 -26.04 16.27 2.27
N PHE A 498 -26.07 15.57 3.40
CA PHE A 498 -26.90 16.01 4.51
C PHE A 498 -26.37 17.31 5.17
N ALA A 499 -25.07 17.55 5.15
CA ALA A 499 -24.53 18.83 5.58
C ALA A 499 -24.96 19.99 4.68
N ILE A 500 -25.06 19.79 3.37
CA ILE A 500 -25.56 20.79 2.41
C ILE A 500 -27.05 21.01 2.59
N LEU A 501 -27.86 19.96 2.68
CA LEU A 501 -29.31 20.05 2.91
C LEU A 501 -29.60 20.75 4.25
N SER A 502 -28.82 20.47 5.29
CA SER A 502 -28.94 21.14 6.58
C SER A 502 -28.56 22.63 6.49
N LYS A 503 -27.47 22.96 5.81
CA LYS A 503 -27.02 24.35 5.61
C LYS A 503 -28.05 25.23 4.89
N HIS A 504 -28.79 24.65 3.94
CA HIS A 504 -29.86 25.33 3.22
C HIS A 504 -31.21 25.27 3.93
N ASN A 505 -31.27 24.78 5.17
CA ASN A 505 -32.49 24.55 5.96
C ASN A 505 -33.51 23.61 5.30
N GLU A 506 -33.12 22.85 4.28
CA GLU A 506 -34.02 21.92 3.56
C GLU A 506 -34.48 20.79 4.49
N ILE A 507 -33.60 20.28 5.37
CA ILE A 507 -33.96 19.26 6.38
C ILE A 507 -35.04 19.79 7.32
N THR A 508 -34.94 21.06 7.74
CA THR A 508 -35.94 21.70 8.59
C THR A 508 -37.25 21.89 7.86
N ALA A 509 -37.19 22.27 6.59
CA ALA A 509 -38.40 22.39 5.74
C ALA A 509 -39.07 21.03 5.56
N PHE A 510 -38.36 19.96 5.30
CA PHE A 510 -38.90 18.60 5.20
C PHE A 510 -39.58 18.15 6.49
N LYS A 511 -38.93 18.38 7.65
CA LYS A 511 -39.54 18.09 8.95
C LYS A 511 -40.81 18.91 9.21
N ALA A 512 -40.80 20.19 8.85
CA ALA A 512 -41.99 21.04 8.97
C ALA A 512 -43.15 20.56 8.11
N CYS A 513 -42.87 19.90 6.97
CA CYS A 513 -43.86 19.23 6.12
C CYS A 513 -44.25 17.83 6.62
N GLY A 514 -43.81 17.40 7.81
CA GLY A 514 -44.15 16.09 8.38
C GLY A 514 -43.33 14.90 7.82
N ILE A 515 -42.23 15.17 7.07
CA ILE A 515 -41.38 14.12 6.52
C ILE A 515 -40.32 13.75 7.57
N SER A 516 -40.35 12.51 8.00
CA SER A 516 -39.36 12.03 8.98
C SER A 516 -37.93 11.96 8.41
N ALA A 517 -36.94 12.16 9.27
CA ALA A 517 -35.52 12.04 8.89
C ALA A 517 -35.19 10.63 8.35
N HIS A 518 -35.80 9.57 8.89
CA HIS A 518 -35.64 8.19 8.40
C HIS A 518 -36.13 8.03 6.96
N ARG A 519 -37.22 8.73 6.58
CA ARG A 519 -37.73 8.69 5.20
C ARG A 519 -36.76 9.32 4.20
N LEU A 520 -36.06 10.40 4.61
CA LEU A 520 -35.02 11.05 3.79
C LEU A 520 -33.80 10.17 3.57
N THR A 521 -33.49 9.29 4.51
CA THR A 521 -32.29 8.44 4.45
C THR A 521 -32.52 7.12 3.73
N ALA A 522 -33.75 6.64 3.66
CA ALA A 522 -34.11 5.36 3.06
C ALA A 522 -33.63 5.18 1.62
N PRO A 523 -33.75 6.15 0.69
CA PRO A 523 -33.26 5.98 -0.69
C PRO A 523 -31.76 5.77 -0.76
N ILE A 524 -30.99 6.44 0.11
CA ILE A 524 -29.53 6.30 0.16
C ILE A 524 -29.16 4.91 0.69
N LEU A 525 -29.80 4.43 1.76
CA LEU A 525 -29.51 3.10 2.32
C LEU A 525 -29.82 1.99 1.31
N ILE A 526 -30.95 2.08 0.58
CA ILE A 526 -31.30 1.12 -0.47
C ILE A 526 -30.25 1.15 -1.59
N ALA A 527 -29.84 2.34 -2.03
CA ALA A 527 -28.81 2.49 -3.04
C ALA A 527 -27.46 1.92 -2.59
N CYS A 528 -27.07 2.14 -1.32
CA CYS A 528 -25.83 1.61 -0.76
C CYS A 528 -25.88 0.08 -0.59
N LEU A 529 -27.03 -0.50 -0.27
CA LEU A 529 -27.21 -1.96 -0.25
C LEU A 529 -27.05 -2.54 -1.67
N GLY A 530 -27.64 -1.90 -2.68
CA GLY A 530 -27.44 -2.27 -4.07
C GLY A 530 -25.98 -2.12 -4.52
N LEU A 531 -25.31 -1.05 -4.07
CA LEU A 531 -23.88 -0.83 -4.33
C LEU A 531 -23.02 -1.90 -3.69
N SER A 532 -23.32 -2.36 -2.47
CA SER A 532 -22.63 -3.47 -1.80
C SER A 532 -22.73 -4.77 -2.60
N GLY A 533 -23.93 -5.10 -3.12
CA GLY A 533 -24.10 -6.23 -4.03
C GLY A 533 -23.32 -6.06 -5.35
N GLY A 534 -23.32 -4.84 -5.90
CA GLY A 534 -22.53 -4.48 -7.07
C GLY A 534 -21.02 -4.63 -6.85
N LEU A 535 -20.51 -4.24 -5.68
CA LEU A 535 -19.10 -4.40 -5.31
C LEU A 535 -18.71 -5.88 -5.19
N PHE A 536 -19.58 -6.72 -4.64
CA PHE A 536 -19.32 -8.17 -4.58
C PHE A 536 -19.21 -8.77 -5.99
N ALA A 537 -20.13 -8.43 -6.89
CA ALA A 537 -20.04 -8.85 -8.28
C ALA A 537 -18.80 -8.29 -8.98
N PHE A 538 -18.44 -7.05 -8.68
CA PHE A 538 -17.25 -6.40 -9.24
C PHE A 538 -15.95 -7.07 -8.78
N ASP A 539 -15.84 -7.42 -7.49
CA ASP A 539 -14.70 -8.21 -6.96
C ASP A 539 -14.67 -9.64 -7.54
N HIS A 540 -15.84 -10.23 -7.84
CA HIS A 540 -15.87 -11.57 -8.40
C HIS A 540 -15.41 -11.65 -9.86
N PHE A 541 -15.82 -10.67 -10.70
CA PHE A 541 -15.65 -10.75 -12.15
C PHE A 541 -14.49 -9.93 -12.72
N TRP A 542 -14.12 -8.79 -12.08
CA TRP A 542 -13.17 -7.86 -12.68
C TRP A 542 -11.90 -7.61 -11.85
N VAL A 543 -12.02 -7.50 -10.53
CA VAL A 543 -10.89 -7.10 -9.69
C VAL A 543 -9.75 -8.11 -9.73
N PRO A 544 -9.95 -9.45 -9.63
CA PRO A 544 -8.86 -10.42 -9.60
C PRO A 544 -8.02 -10.42 -10.89
N ASP A 545 -8.67 -10.36 -12.06
CA ASP A 545 -7.97 -10.34 -13.33
C ASP A 545 -7.21 -9.03 -13.55
N ALA A 546 -7.82 -7.92 -13.11
CA ALA A 546 -7.16 -6.61 -13.15
C ALA A 546 -5.93 -6.59 -12.23
N ASP A 547 -6.02 -7.12 -11.01
CA ASP A 547 -4.90 -7.21 -10.07
C ASP A 547 -3.76 -8.09 -10.64
N ARG A 548 -4.07 -9.24 -11.26
CA ARG A 548 -3.06 -10.08 -11.94
C ARG A 548 -2.30 -9.31 -13.00
N ARG A 549 -3.03 -8.62 -13.87
CA ARG A 549 -2.40 -7.86 -14.96
C ARG A 549 -1.61 -6.65 -14.46
N GLN A 550 -2.14 -5.97 -13.46
CA GLN A 550 -1.48 -4.84 -12.81
C GLN A 550 -0.15 -5.25 -12.16
N ASP A 551 -0.10 -6.41 -11.46
CA ASP A 551 1.12 -6.88 -10.82
C ASP A 551 2.18 -7.31 -11.85
N GLN A 552 1.78 -7.92 -12.97
CA GLN A 552 2.68 -8.21 -14.10
C GLN A 552 3.32 -6.92 -14.64
N LEU A 553 2.49 -5.90 -14.93
CA LEU A 553 2.96 -4.63 -15.44
C LEU A 553 3.84 -3.89 -14.43
N ARG A 554 3.52 -3.98 -13.13
CA ARG A 554 4.35 -3.43 -12.04
C ARG A 554 5.73 -4.07 -12.00
N SER A 555 5.82 -5.37 -12.22
CA SER A 555 7.09 -6.10 -12.27
C SER A 555 7.94 -5.65 -13.47
N ILE A 556 7.33 -5.47 -14.64
CA ILE A 556 7.97 -4.93 -15.83
C ILE A 556 8.50 -3.51 -15.56
N ILE A 557 7.67 -2.64 -14.96
CA ILE A 557 8.06 -1.26 -14.63
C ILE A 557 9.25 -1.24 -13.67
N LYS A 558 9.30 -2.14 -12.68
CA LYS A 558 10.40 -2.26 -11.73
C LYS A 558 11.66 -2.95 -12.28
N GLY A 559 11.66 -3.37 -13.55
CA GLY A 559 12.77 -4.10 -14.17
C GLY A 559 13.04 -5.46 -13.53
N LYS A 560 12.07 -6.01 -12.81
CA LYS A 560 12.08 -7.38 -12.35
C LYS A 560 11.53 -8.25 -13.50
N ALA A 561 12.11 -9.42 -13.72
CA ALA A 561 11.48 -10.38 -14.61
C ALA A 561 10.00 -10.50 -14.22
N PRO A 562 9.05 -10.56 -15.20
CA PRO A 562 7.66 -10.83 -14.87
C PRO A 562 7.69 -11.99 -13.89
N GLN A 563 7.11 -11.83 -12.71
CA GLN A 563 6.92 -12.95 -11.80
C GLN A 563 5.99 -13.90 -12.56
N THR A 564 6.58 -14.69 -13.45
CA THR A 564 5.98 -15.93 -13.87
C THR A 564 5.74 -16.65 -12.55
N TYR A 565 4.57 -16.94 -12.25
CA TYR A 565 3.84 -17.56 -11.15
C TYR A 565 4.56 -18.60 -10.27
N LEU A 566 5.83 -18.74 -10.44
CA LEU A 566 6.76 -19.49 -9.63
C LEU A 566 7.43 -18.45 -8.73
N HIS A 567 7.42 -18.63 -7.42
CA HIS A 567 8.37 -17.95 -6.58
C HIS A 567 9.75 -18.33 -7.11
N PRO A 568 10.45 -17.49 -7.89
CA PRO A 568 11.80 -17.80 -8.37
C PRO A 568 12.77 -17.91 -7.18
N GLU A 569 12.29 -17.53 -5.99
CA GLU A 569 13.01 -17.54 -4.74
C GLU A 569 12.77 -18.82 -3.91
N ARG A 570 11.66 -19.55 -4.12
CA ARG A 570 11.43 -20.84 -3.44
C ARG A 570 12.08 -21.97 -4.19
N LYS A 571 13.37 -22.11 -3.98
CA LYS A 571 14.17 -23.23 -4.50
C LYS A 571 14.05 -24.51 -3.65
N TRP A 572 13.40 -24.40 -2.47
CA TRP A 572 13.28 -25.47 -1.49
C TRP A 572 11.82 -25.89 -1.31
N ILE A 573 11.55 -27.16 -1.49
CA ILE A 573 10.18 -27.73 -1.39
C ILE A 573 10.25 -29.00 -0.55
N ASN A 574 9.43 -29.06 0.51
CA ASN A 574 9.24 -30.28 1.29
C ASN A 574 8.03 -31.03 0.78
N THR A 575 8.13 -32.35 0.65
CA THR A 575 7.05 -33.24 0.20
C THR A 575 6.51 -34.10 1.35
N GLU A 576 5.33 -34.69 1.15
CA GLU A 576 4.64 -35.52 2.14
C GLU A 576 5.45 -36.76 2.58
N HIS A 577 6.45 -37.17 1.80
CA HIS A 577 7.29 -38.36 2.05
C HIS A 577 8.63 -38.03 2.72
N ASN A 578 8.74 -36.91 3.48
CA ASN A 578 9.98 -36.43 4.12
C ASN A 578 11.13 -36.25 3.11
N ARG A 579 10.84 -35.80 1.92
CA ARG A 579 11.81 -35.45 0.90
C ARG A 579 11.86 -33.94 0.72
N ILE A 580 13.08 -33.43 0.66
CA ILE A 580 13.33 -32.00 0.40
C ILE A 580 13.97 -31.89 -0.97
N TYR A 581 13.30 -31.17 -1.87
CA TYR A 581 13.80 -30.83 -3.18
C TYR A 581 14.44 -29.44 -3.13
N TYR A 582 15.60 -29.33 -3.77
CA TYR A 582 16.25 -28.07 -4.09
C TYR A 582 16.60 -28.06 -5.57
N TYR A 583 16.32 -26.97 -6.27
CA TYR A 583 16.71 -26.79 -7.67
C TYR A 583 17.15 -25.35 -7.92
N GLU A 584 18.10 -25.17 -8.83
CA GLU A 584 18.57 -23.82 -9.21
C GLU A 584 17.58 -23.11 -10.10
N TYR A 585 16.99 -23.83 -11.05
CA TYR A 585 16.03 -23.30 -12.01
C TYR A 585 15.04 -24.38 -12.44
N PHE A 586 13.77 -24.00 -12.59
CA PHE A 586 12.71 -24.82 -13.15
C PHE A 586 12.09 -24.16 -14.37
N ASP A 587 12.04 -24.86 -15.51
CA ASP A 587 11.36 -24.44 -16.73
C ASP A 587 9.99 -25.13 -16.83
N PRO A 588 8.89 -24.41 -16.61
CA PRO A 588 7.55 -24.96 -16.65
C PRO A 588 7.12 -25.38 -18.08
N ALA A 589 7.58 -24.66 -19.10
CA ALA A 589 7.18 -24.90 -20.50
C ALA A 589 7.74 -26.23 -21.02
N ASN A 590 9.01 -26.49 -20.69
CA ASN A 590 9.71 -27.71 -21.11
C ASN A 590 9.68 -28.79 -20.02
N ARG A 591 9.12 -28.51 -18.83
CA ARG A 591 9.08 -29.40 -17.67
C ARG A 591 10.47 -29.94 -17.31
N VAL A 592 11.44 -29.01 -17.19
CA VAL A 592 12.86 -29.34 -16.94
C VAL A 592 13.31 -28.58 -15.69
N MET A 593 14.00 -29.28 -14.79
CA MET A 593 14.73 -28.72 -13.67
C MET A 593 16.23 -28.73 -13.94
N SER A 594 16.95 -27.73 -13.46
CA SER A 594 18.43 -27.65 -13.50
C SER A 594 18.98 -27.56 -12.10
N GLY A 595 20.12 -28.22 -11.85
CA GLY A 595 20.80 -28.23 -10.55
C GLY A 595 19.93 -28.84 -9.45
N VAL A 596 19.36 -30.02 -9.69
CA VAL A 596 18.39 -30.66 -8.79
C VAL A 596 19.11 -31.45 -7.71
N ASN A 597 18.73 -31.19 -6.46
CA ASN A 597 19.11 -31.98 -5.29
C ASN A 597 17.84 -32.52 -4.62
N VAL A 598 17.81 -33.81 -4.31
CA VAL A 598 16.73 -34.44 -3.57
C VAL A 598 17.32 -35.08 -2.31
N TYR A 599 16.86 -34.61 -1.15
CA TYR A 599 17.26 -35.10 0.16
C TYR A 599 16.15 -35.96 0.73
N GLU A 600 16.35 -37.28 0.85
CA GLU A 600 15.45 -38.18 1.56
C GLU A 600 15.85 -38.26 3.02
N ILE A 601 14.92 -37.95 3.93
CA ILE A 601 15.20 -37.84 5.36
C ILE A 601 14.40 -38.89 6.12
N ASP A 602 15.07 -39.66 6.97
CA ASP A 602 14.39 -40.55 7.91
C ASP A 602 13.70 -39.72 9.02
N PRO A 603 12.41 -39.94 9.29
CA PRO A 603 11.68 -39.14 10.27
C PRO A 603 12.17 -39.37 11.73
N VAL A 604 12.71 -40.54 12.02
CA VAL A 604 13.29 -40.91 13.32
C VAL A 604 14.54 -41.77 13.05
N PRO A 605 15.73 -41.26 13.38
CA PRO A 605 16.09 -40.08 14.20
C PRO A 605 16.36 -38.79 13.41
N PHE A 606 15.61 -38.38 12.43
CA PHE A 606 15.71 -37.18 11.59
C PHE A 606 17.13 -36.98 11.02
N ARG A 607 17.51 -37.89 10.14
CA ARG A 607 18.83 -37.95 9.50
C ARG A 607 18.69 -38.12 8.00
N LEU A 608 19.72 -37.72 7.26
CA LEU A 608 19.77 -37.91 5.82
C LEU A 608 19.95 -39.42 5.51
N LYS A 609 19.06 -39.97 4.72
CA LYS A 609 19.06 -41.35 4.25
C LYS A 609 19.67 -41.47 2.87
N ARG A 610 19.28 -40.59 1.96
CA ARG A 610 19.76 -40.60 0.58
C ARG A 610 19.86 -39.16 0.06
N HIS A 611 20.88 -38.91 -0.73
CA HIS A 611 21.05 -37.67 -1.49
C HIS A 611 21.16 -38.00 -2.97
N ILE A 612 20.31 -37.37 -3.79
CA ILE A 612 20.33 -37.50 -5.25
C ILE A 612 20.65 -36.14 -5.82
N PHE A 613 21.65 -36.06 -6.67
CA PHE A 613 22.01 -34.88 -7.42
C PHE A 613 21.95 -35.14 -8.92
N ALA A 614 21.42 -34.17 -9.69
CA ALA A 614 21.51 -34.21 -11.15
C ALA A 614 21.64 -32.79 -11.70
N LYS A 615 22.47 -32.65 -12.74
CA LYS A 615 22.60 -31.38 -13.48
C LYS A 615 21.26 -30.98 -14.13
N ARG A 616 20.49 -32.02 -14.56
CA ARG A 616 19.20 -31.81 -15.23
C ARG A 616 18.23 -32.92 -14.87
N ALA A 617 16.97 -32.57 -14.64
CA ALA A 617 15.87 -33.51 -14.52
C ALA A 617 14.75 -33.11 -15.49
N ARG A 618 14.29 -34.05 -16.35
CA ARG A 618 13.21 -33.85 -17.32
C ARG A 618 12.04 -34.74 -16.96
N TRP A 619 10.83 -34.18 -17.02
CA TRP A 619 9.62 -35.00 -16.87
C TRP A 619 9.27 -35.72 -18.14
N GLU A 620 9.17 -37.06 -18.08
CA GLU A 620 8.73 -37.89 -19.18
C GLU A 620 7.26 -38.28 -18.96
N PRO A 621 6.33 -37.74 -19.77
CA PRO A 621 4.90 -37.99 -19.60
C PRO A 621 4.49 -39.44 -19.80
N THR A 622 5.20 -40.16 -20.67
CA THR A 622 4.90 -41.57 -20.99
C THR A 622 5.21 -42.51 -19.84
N LEU A 623 6.25 -42.20 -19.07
CA LEU A 623 6.67 -42.96 -17.90
C LEU A 623 6.05 -42.40 -16.59
N ASN A 624 5.47 -41.21 -16.64
CA ASN A 624 4.99 -40.46 -15.49
C ASN A 624 6.06 -40.33 -14.41
N LYS A 625 7.31 -40.02 -14.80
CA LYS A 625 8.50 -39.92 -13.92
C LYS A 625 9.49 -38.90 -14.37
N TRP A 626 10.35 -38.50 -13.42
CA TRP A 626 11.50 -37.66 -13.69
C TRP A 626 12.68 -38.49 -14.21
N GLU A 627 13.25 -38.07 -15.31
CA GLU A 627 14.52 -38.56 -15.89
C GLU A 627 15.64 -37.64 -15.41
N PHE A 628 16.51 -38.13 -14.54
CA PHE A 628 17.67 -37.44 -14.04
C PHE A 628 18.86 -37.69 -14.97
N GLN A 629 19.50 -36.64 -15.44
CA GLN A 629 20.61 -36.66 -16.37
C GLN A 629 21.87 -36.08 -15.73
N SER A 630 23.00 -36.74 -15.94
CA SER A 630 24.32 -36.30 -15.48
C SER A 630 24.35 -36.01 -13.97
N GLY A 631 24.26 -37.07 -13.18
CA GLY A 631 24.18 -36.95 -11.72
C GLY A 631 24.84 -38.09 -10.96
N TRP A 632 24.52 -38.14 -9.69
CA TRP A 632 24.94 -39.18 -8.77
C TRP A 632 23.89 -39.39 -7.67
N THR A 633 23.96 -40.53 -7.02
CA THR A 633 23.16 -40.82 -5.82
C THR A 633 24.07 -41.41 -4.76
N GLU A 634 23.80 -41.01 -3.51
CA GLU A 634 24.54 -41.48 -2.35
C GLU A 634 23.60 -41.95 -1.27
N ASP A 635 23.76 -43.19 -0.85
CA ASP A 635 23.01 -43.77 0.25
C ASP A 635 23.83 -43.67 1.54
N ILE A 636 23.20 -43.13 2.60
CA ILE A 636 23.85 -42.80 3.87
C ILE A 636 23.21 -43.63 4.99
N GLN A 637 24.02 -44.28 5.79
CA GLN A 637 23.57 -45.01 6.97
C GLN A 637 24.34 -44.54 8.21
N GLY A 638 23.71 -43.73 9.04
CA GLY A 638 24.32 -43.14 10.22
C GLY A 638 25.41 -42.11 9.88
N THR A 639 26.67 -42.41 10.11
CA THR A 639 27.84 -41.57 9.80
C THR A 639 28.68 -42.10 8.65
N ARG A 640 28.19 -43.09 7.93
CA ARG A 640 28.93 -43.73 6.83
C ARG A 640 28.14 -43.70 5.55
N THR A 641 28.82 -43.44 4.46
CA THR A 641 28.29 -43.68 3.10
C THR A 641 28.31 -45.19 2.83
N VAL A 642 27.19 -45.73 2.41
CA VAL A 642 27.01 -47.16 2.16
C VAL A 642 27.09 -47.46 0.67
N GLY A 643 26.69 -46.54 -0.16
CA GLY A 643 26.71 -46.71 -1.60
C GLY A 643 26.78 -45.35 -2.31
N PHE A 644 27.74 -45.27 -3.27
CA PHE A 644 27.86 -44.17 -4.20
C PHE A 644 27.69 -44.69 -5.60
N ASP A 645 26.79 -44.12 -6.37
CA ASP A 645 26.52 -44.51 -7.74
C ASP A 645 26.42 -43.27 -8.64
N SER A 646 27.33 -43.16 -9.59
CA SER A 646 27.47 -42.01 -10.49
C SER A 646 27.04 -42.34 -11.90
N PHE A 647 26.27 -41.45 -12.53
CA PHE A 647 25.79 -41.55 -13.91
C PHE A 647 26.10 -40.27 -14.69
N PRO A 648 27.38 -39.93 -14.92
CA PRO A 648 27.79 -38.67 -15.51
C PRO A 648 27.24 -38.39 -16.90
N ASP A 649 27.06 -39.44 -17.72
CA ASP A 649 26.51 -39.36 -19.09
C ASP A 649 25.22 -40.19 -19.26
N GLY A 650 24.68 -40.71 -18.14
CA GLY A 650 23.52 -41.59 -18.13
C GLY A 650 22.20 -40.86 -17.78
N ILE A 651 21.11 -41.55 -18.08
CA ILE A 651 19.76 -41.16 -17.64
C ILE A 651 19.31 -42.17 -16.59
N ARG A 652 18.80 -41.68 -15.49
CA ARG A 652 18.26 -42.52 -14.41
C ARG A 652 16.90 -42.08 -13.94
N THR A 653 16.02 -43.02 -13.64
CA THR A 653 14.70 -42.77 -13.06
C THR A 653 14.62 -43.43 -11.70
N PHE A 654 14.00 -42.74 -10.74
CA PHE A 654 13.77 -43.25 -9.39
C PHE A 654 12.29 -43.56 -9.21
N LYS A 655 11.96 -44.79 -8.81
CA LYS A 655 10.58 -45.25 -8.69
C LYS A 655 9.84 -44.59 -7.56
N GLU A 656 10.60 -44.17 -6.55
CA GLU A 656 10.07 -43.56 -5.32
C GLU A 656 9.67 -42.08 -5.49
N LEU A 657 10.18 -41.38 -6.53
CA LEU A 657 9.91 -39.98 -6.79
C LEU A 657 8.65 -39.83 -7.66
N GLU A 658 7.50 -39.70 -7.01
CA GLU A 658 6.17 -39.68 -7.64
C GLU A 658 5.62 -38.26 -7.88
N GLU A 659 6.29 -37.23 -7.36
CA GLU A 659 5.87 -35.83 -7.47
C GLU A 659 5.98 -35.33 -8.90
N GLY A 660 4.83 -35.10 -9.57
CA GLY A 660 4.77 -34.62 -10.96
C GLY A 660 5.12 -33.13 -11.08
N PRO A 661 5.31 -32.62 -12.33
CA PRO A 661 5.62 -31.21 -12.59
C PRO A 661 4.61 -30.25 -11.95
N ASP A 662 3.33 -30.64 -11.91
CA ASP A 662 2.27 -29.84 -11.33
C ASP A 662 2.47 -29.56 -9.83
N TYR A 663 3.22 -30.42 -9.13
CA TYR A 663 3.59 -30.20 -7.75
C TYR A 663 4.54 -29.01 -7.58
N PHE A 664 5.47 -28.84 -8.52
CA PHE A 664 6.47 -27.78 -8.55
C PHE A 664 5.96 -26.51 -9.23
N MET A 665 4.95 -26.62 -10.13
CA MET A 665 4.31 -25.52 -10.81
C MET A 665 3.22 -24.82 -9.98
N ARG A 666 2.98 -25.25 -8.75
CA ARG A 666 1.93 -24.67 -7.94
C ARG A 666 2.26 -23.23 -7.55
N GLU A 667 1.53 -22.35 -8.17
CA GLU A 667 1.50 -20.93 -7.87
C GLU A 667 1.08 -20.72 -6.43
N ALA A 668 1.91 -20.05 -5.62
CA ALA A 668 1.39 -19.35 -4.47
C ALA A 668 0.61 -18.11 -4.95
N LYS A 669 -0.60 -18.34 -5.48
CA LYS A 669 -1.49 -17.25 -5.87
C LYS A 669 -1.79 -16.41 -4.63
N GLN A 670 -1.58 -15.10 -4.72
CA GLN A 670 -2.02 -14.21 -3.67
C GLN A 670 -3.55 -14.26 -3.61
N SER A 671 -4.13 -14.36 -2.42
CA SER A 671 -5.58 -14.39 -2.19
C SER A 671 -6.35 -13.25 -2.87
N ARG A 672 -5.68 -12.10 -3.08
CA ARG A 672 -6.22 -10.93 -3.80
C ARG A 672 -6.50 -11.21 -5.28
N GLN A 673 -5.70 -12.06 -5.91
CA GLN A 673 -5.77 -12.40 -7.34
C GLN A 673 -6.74 -13.54 -7.64
N MET A 674 -7.43 -14.06 -6.62
CA MET A 674 -8.42 -15.12 -6.75
C MET A 674 -9.82 -14.58 -6.54
N ASN A 675 -10.78 -15.05 -7.34
CA ASN A 675 -12.18 -14.85 -7.03
C ASN A 675 -12.62 -15.75 -5.86
N PHE A 676 -13.84 -15.57 -5.38
CA PHE A 676 -14.34 -16.35 -4.24
C PHE A 676 -14.24 -17.87 -4.49
N GLN A 677 -14.61 -18.35 -5.67
CA GLN A 677 -14.67 -19.78 -5.99
C GLN A 677 -13.26 -20.38 -6.16
N GLU A 678 -12.36 -19.64 -6.81
CA GLU A 678 -10.95 -20.02 -6.93
C GLU A 678 -10.29 -20.13 -5.56
N LEU A 679 -10.52 -19.14 -4.68
CA LEU A 679 -9.95 -19.13 -3.34
C LEU A 679 -10.51 -20.28 -2.48
N GLN A 680 -11.81 -20.56 -2.57
CA GLN A 680 -12.44 -21.68 -1.87
C GLN A 680 -11.84 -23.03 -2.31
N ASN A 681 -11.69 -23.24 -3.61
CA ASN A 681 -11.10 -24.47 -4.15
C ASN A 681 -9.63 -24.61 -3.73
N TYR A 682 -8.89 -23.50 -3.75
CA TYR A 682 -7.49 -23.45 -3.34
C TYR A 682 -7.32 -23.79 -1.85
N ILE A 683 -8.19 -23.27 -0.98
CA ILE A 683 -8.21 -23.62 0.46
C ILE A 683 -8.49 -25.11 0.65
N ALA A 684 -9.49 -25.65 -0.06
CA ALA A 684 -9.82 -27.08 0.04
C ALA A 684 -8.67 -28.00 -0.42
N ASP A 685 -7.94 -27.59 -1.45
CA ASP A 685 -6.78 -28.33 -1.93
C ASP A 685 -5.60 -28.28 -0.94
N LEU A 686 -5.34 -27.12 -0.33
CA LEU A 686 -4.31 -26.95 0.70
C LEU A 686 -4.65 -27.71 1.99
N GLN A 687 -5.92 -27.72 2.41
CA GLN A 687 -6.37 -28.47 3.58
C GLN A 687 -6.19 -29.97 3.43
N ARG A 688 -6.52 -30.53 2.23
CA ARG A 688 -6.29 -31.97 1.93
C ARG A 688 -4.81 -32.34 2.03
N LYS A 689 -3.92 -31.37 1.84
CA LYS A 689 -2.46 -31.56 1.89
C LYS A 689 -1.85 -31.21 3.25
N GLY A 690 -2.67 -30.93 4.26
CA GLY A 690 -2.22 -30.65 5.63
C GLY A 690 -1.60 -29.28 5.85
N PHE A 691 -1.75 -28.34 4.91
CA PHE A 691 -1.25 -26.97 5.09
C PHE A 691 -2.18 -26.15 5.98
N ASP A 692 -1.61 -25.22 6.73
CA ASP A 692 -2.39 -24.22 7.46
C ASP A 692 -3.08 -23.26 6.49
N THR A 693 -4.39 -23.13 6.61
CA THR A 693 -5.23 -22.32 5.75
C THR A 693 -5.97 -21.22 6.50
N ILE A 694 -5.68 -21.01 7.78
CA ILE A 694 -6.41 -20.06 8.64
C ILE A 694 -6.41 -18.65 8.03
N SER A 695 -5.24 -18.15 7.62
CA SER A 695 -5.11 -16.84 6.99
C SER A 695 -5.93 -16.73 5.70
N LEU A 696 -5.93 -17.77 4.86
CA LEU A 696 -6.72 -17.80 3.62
C LEU A 696 -8.22 -17.86 3.88
N GLN A 697 -8.66 -18.57 4.94
CA GLN A 697 -10.06 -18.60 5.35
C GLN A 697 -10.55 -17.24 5.83
N VAL A 698 -9.72 -16.46 6.53
CA VAL A 698 -10.02 -15.06 6.87
C VAL A 698 -10.23 -14.24 5.59
N GLN A 699 -9.32 -14.36 4.60
CA GLN A 699 -9.44 -13.67 3.33
C GLN A 699 -10.68 -14.10 2.53
N LEU A 700 -11.07 -15.37 2.58
CA LEU A 700 -12.30 -15.88 1.96
C LEU A 700 -13.55 -15.21 2.55
N ASN A 701 -13.63 -15.10 3.87
CA ASN A 701 -14.75 -14.43 4.54
C ASN A 701 -14.75 -12.92 4.23
N LYS A 702 -13.58 -12.31 4.06
CA LYS A 702 -13.44 -10.90 3.68
C LYS A 702 -13.96 -10.59 2.27
N LYS A 703 -14.04 -11.57 1.38
CA LYS A 703 -14.71 -11.40 0.08
C LYS A 703 -16.18 -10.98 0.19
N PHE A 704 -16.83 -11.28 1.31
CA PHE A 704 -18.21 -10.86 1.62
C PHE A 704 -18.25 -9.61 2.51
N SER A 705 -17.42 -9.57 3.57
CA SER A 705 -17.48 -8.48 4.55
C SER A 705 -17.07 -7.12 3.93
N VAL A 706 -16.02 -7.08 3.11
CA VAL A 706 -15.56 -5.83 2.50
C VAL A 706 -16.61 -5.15 1.59
N PRO A 707 -17.36 -5.84 0.70
CA PRO A 707 -18.47 -5.22 -0.01
C PRO A 707 -19.55 -4.65 0.90
N MET A 708 -19.91 -5.32 2.01
CA MET A 708 -20.91 -4.84 2.96
C MET A 708 -20.49 -3.54 3.67
N PHE A 709 -19.21 -3.26 3.71
CA PHE A 709 -18.68 -2.05 4.30
C PHE A 709 -19.27 -0.76 3.71
N ALA A 710 -19.58 -0.72 2.41
CA ALA A 710 -20.23 0.44 1.78
C ALA A 710 -21.60 0.75 2.40
N PHE A 711 -22.42 -0.27 2.65
CA PHE A 711 -23.72 -0.11 3.32
C PHE A 711 -23.57 0.31 4.79
N ILE A 712 -22.61 -0.31 5.51
CA ILE A 712 -22.34 -0.02 6.93
C ILE A 712 -21.87 1.42 7.09
N MET A 713 -20.99 1.90 6.20
CA MET A 713 -20.54 3.30 6.20
C MET A 713 -21.68 4.28 5.96
N ALA A 714 -22.61 3.98 5.08
CA ALA A 714 -23.82 4.81 4.91
C ALA A 714 -24.64 4.84 6.22
N MET A 715 -24.85 3.69 6.84
CA MET A 715 -25.63 3.57 8.07
C MET A 715 -25.02 4.36 9.24
N VAL A 716 -23.69 4.27 9.40
CA VAL A 716 -22.97 4.99 10.46
C VAL A 716 -22.92 6.51 10.15
N SER A 717 -22.70 6.90 8.89
CA SER A 717 -22.53 8.31 8.53
C SER A 717 -23.80 9.15 8.67
N ILE A 718 -24.97 8.58 8.47
CA ILE A 718 -26.26 9.29 8.51
C ILE A 718 -26.49 10.01 9.84
N PRO A 719 -26.44 9.38 11.01
CA PRO A 719 -26.66 10.08 12.29
C PRO A 719 -25.66 11.21 12.51
N PHE A 720 -24.39 10.99 12.16
CA PHE A 720 -23.35 12.01 12.31
C PHE A 720 -23.55 13.19 11.35
N ALA A 721 -24.10 12.94 10.15
CA ALA A 721 -24.44 13.99 9.21
C ALA A 721 -25.50 14.95 9.77
N PHE A 722 -26.52 14.43 10.43
CA PHE A 722 -27.54 15.25 11.10
C PHE A 722 -27.01 16.00 12.31
N LEU A 723 -26.10 15.40 13.09
CA LEU A 723 -25.44 16.07 14.23
C LEU A 723 -24.50 17.19 13.78
N ALA A 724 -23.78 16.99 12.68
CA ALA A 724 -22.84 17.97 12.13
C ALA A 724 -23.49 19.08 11.32
N GLY A 725 -24.78 18.97 10.99
CA GLY A 725 -25.49 19.81 10.02
C GLY A 725 -25.36 21.31 10.23
N ASN A 726 -25.35 21.78 11.47
CA ASN A 726 -25.20 23.21 11.79
C ASN A 726 -23.75 23.72 11.71
N ARG A 727 -22.76 22.82 11.62
CA ARG A 727 -21.33 23.15 11.58
C ARG A 727 -20.74 23.20 10.16
N GLY A 728 -21.55 22.90 9.12
CA GLY A 728 -21.18 22.98 7.71
C GLY A 728 -20.52 21.70 7.16
N ALA A 729 -20.46 21.62 5.82
CA ALA A 729 -19.96 20.44 5.08
C ALA A 729 -18.51 20.02 5.49
N MET A 730 -17.70 20.97 5.91
CA MET A 730 -16.29 20.72 6.31
C MET A 730 -16.18 19.91 7.60
N ALA A 731 -17.06 20.16 8.58
CA ALA A 731 -17.11 19.34 9.79
C ALA A 731 -17.52 17.89 9.48
N GLY A 732 -18.43 17.71 8.51
CA GLY A 732 -18.83 16.39 8.00
C GLY A 732 -17.64 15.61 7.44
N VAL A 733 -16.79 16.24 6.63
CA VAL A 733 -15.58 15.60 6.08
C VAL A 733 -14.61 15.18 7.19
N GLY A 734 -14.39 16.03 8.20
CA GLY A 734 -13.52 15.66 9.34
C GLY A 734 -14.03 14.45 10.12
N VAL A 735 -15.35 14.38 10.38
CA VAL A 735 -15.98 13.25 11.06
C VAL A 735 -15.91 11.99 10.19
N SER A 736 -16.15 12.10 8.87
CA SER A 736 -16.03 10.95 7.97
C SER A 736 -14.65 10.33 8.00
N LEU A 737 -13.63 11.19 8.03
CA LEU A 737 -12.24 10.77 8.09
C LEU A 737 -11.94 9.99 9.39
N ALA A 738 -12.39 10.51 10.54
CA ALA A 738 -12.19 9.85 11.83
C ALA A 738 -12.89 8.48 11.89
N ILE A 739 -14.12 8.37 11.39
CA ILE A 739 -14.88 7.12 11.34
C ILE A 739 -14.18 6.11 10.40
N ALA A 740 -13.75 6.55 9.21
CA ALA A 740 -13.06 5.71 8.25
C ALA A 740 -11.73 5.16 8.83
N ILE A 741 -10.96 6.00 9.53
CA ILE A 741 -9.72 5.58 10.20
C ILE A 741 -10.02 4.53 11.27
N ALA A 742 -11.01 4.80 12.13
CA ALA A 742 -11.35 3.89 13.22
C ALA A 742 -11.79 2.52 12.70
N TYR A 743 -12.68 2.49 11.70
CA TYR A 743 -13.11 1.23 11.09
C TYR A 743 -11.94 0.49 10.44
N TRP A 744 -11.18 1.16 9.58
CA TRP A 744 -10.09 0.52 8.84
C TRP A 744 -9.01 -0.02 9.77
N SER A 745 -8.70 0.70 10.87
CA SER A 745 -7.76 0.24 11.88
C SER A 745 -8.25 -1.01 12.60
N LEU A 746 -9.54 -1.03 12.98
CA LEU A 746 -10.16 -2.21 13.59
C LEU A 746 -10.22 -3.39 12.60
N ASP A 747 -10.63 -3.15 11.36
CA ASP A 747 -10.69 -4.19 10.32
C ASP A 747 -9.33 -4.87 10.13
N LYS A 748 -8.26 -4.08 10.03
CA LYS A 748 -6.91 -4.62 9.92
C LYS A 748 -6.45 -5.35 11.17
N LEU A 749 -6.77 -4.84 12.36
CA LEU A 749 -6.45 -5.51 13.61
C LEU A 749 -7.10 -6.90 13.69
N PHE A 750 -8.42 -6.99 13.44
CA PHE A 750 -9.14 -8.25 13.49
C PHE A 750 -8.70 -9.24 12.42
N GLU A 751 -8.43 -8.76 11.20
CA GLU A 751 -7.87 -9.56 10.11
C GLU A 751 -6.58 -10.24 10.54
N GLN A 752 -5.71 -9.51 11.22
CA GLN A 752 -4.41 -10.00 11.61
C GLN A 752 -4.48 -10.97 12.81
N VAL A 753 -5.28 -10.63 13.82
CA VAL A 753 -5.51 -11.53 14.96
C VAL A 753 -6.11 -12.85 14.47
N GLY A 754 -6.98 -12.79 13.46
CA GLY A 754 -7.54 -13.97 12.80
C GLY A 754 -6.52 -14.78 12.00
N ALA A 755 -5.63 -14.09 11.26
CA ALA A 755 -4.57 -14.73 10.49
C ALA A 755 -3.57 -15.50 11.38
N LEU A 756 -3.39 -15.06 12.63
CA LEU A 756 -2.60 -15.77 13.66
C LEU A 756 -3.35 -16.93 14.34
N GLY A 757 -4.59 -17.23 13.94
CA GLY A 757 -5.38 -18.30 14.53
C GLY A 757 -5.92 -18.02 15.94
N GLN A 758 -5.77 -16.79 16.47
CA GLN A 758 -6.27 -16.42 17.80
C GLN A 758 -7.78 -16.19 17.83
N LEU A 759 -8.39 -15.94 16.66
CA LEU A 759 -9.83 -15.82 16.47
C LEU A 759 -10.31 -16.72 15.33
N PRO A 760 -11.53 -17.28 15.42
CA PRO A 760 -12.14 -17.99 14.30
C PRO A 760 -12.18 -17.09 13.04
N PRO A 761 -11.87 -17.63 11.83
CA PRO A 761 -11.80 -16.83 10.61
C PRO A 761 -13.04 -16.01 10.30
N GLN A 762 -14.23 -16.54 10.60
CA GLN A 762 -15.49 -15.81 10.44
C GLN A 762 -15.57 -14.61 11.38
N MET A 763 -15.24 -14.80 12.67
CA MET A 763 -15.24 -13.71 13.64
C MET A 763 -14.22 -12.63 13.26
N ALA A 764 -13.03 -13.03 12.84
CA ALA A 764 -12.00 -12.10 12.41
C ALA A 764 -12.46 -11.21 11.23
N ALA A 765 -13.18 -11.77 10.27
CA ALA A 765 -13.63 -11.01 9.10
C ALA A 765 -14.88 -10.16 9.37
N TRP A 766 -15.81 -10.59 10.23
CA TRP A 766 -17.11 -9.93 10.41
C TRP A 766 -17.22 -9.05 11.66
N SER A 767 -16.35 -9.21 12.67
CA SER A 767 -16.47 -8.44 13.92
C SER A 767 -16.45 -6.92 13.73
N PRO A 768 -15.60 -6.31 12.88
CA PRO A 768 -15.66 -4.88 12.62
C PRO A 768 -17.01 -4.45 12.04
N ASP A 769 -17.52 -5.22 11.08
CA ASP A 769 -18.81 -4.95 10.43
C ASP A 769 -19.97 -4.99 11.40
N VAL A 770 -20.01 -6.02 12.25
CA VAL A 770 -21.05 -6.17 13.29
C VAL A 770 -20.99 -5.01 14.28
N LEU A 771 -19.79 -4.65 14.76
CA LEU A 771 -19.59 -3.58 15.73
C LEU A 771 -20.05 -2.24 15.20
N PHE A 772 -19.65 -1.88 13.97
CA PHE A 772 -20.05 -0.61 13.34
C PHE A 772 -21.51 -0.63 12.90
N SER A 773 -22.06 -1.79 12.49
CA SER A 773 -23.49 -1.93 12.20
C SER A 773 -24.33 -1.71 13.43
N LEU A 774 -23.98 -2.30 14.56
CA LEU A 774 -24.69 -2.10 15.85
C LEU A 774 -24.61 -0.64 16.30
N ALA A 775 -23.43 -0.02 16.19
CA ALA A 775 -23.24 1.39 16.51
C ALA A 775 -24.08 2.27 15.58
N GLY A 776 -24.03 2.04 14.27
CA GLY A 776 -24.82 2.77 13.27
C GLY A 776 -26.32 2.63 13.51
N LEU A 777 -26.80 1.41 13.76
CA LEU A 777 -28.20 1.14 14.07
C LEU A 777 -28.63 1.84 15.35
N TYR A 778 -27.84 1.75 16.42
CA TYR A 778 -28.13 2.44 17.68
C TYR A 778 -28.30 3.97 17.50
N PHE A 779 -27.35 4.59 16.81
CA PHE A 779 -27.44 6.04 16.57
C PHE A 779 -28.58 6.39 15.61
N LEU A 780 -28.89 5.54 14.63
CA LEU A 780 -29.94 5.76 13.66
C LEU A 780 -31.32 5.68 14.33
N VAL A 781 -31.55 4.70 15.19
CA VAL A 781 -32.82 4.58 15.97
C VAL A 781 -33.00 5.74 16.96
N ARG A 782 -31.91 6.24 17.54
CA ARG A 782 -31.93 7.34 18.51
C ARG A 782 -31.98 8.73 17.85
N MET A 783 -31.93 8.80 16.53
CA MET A 783 -32.00 10.05 15.78
C MET A 783 -33.36 10.72 16.00
N ARG A 784 -33.39 11.96 16.52
CA ARG A 784 -34.62 12.73 16.69
C ARG A 784 -35.21 13.05 15.32
N THR A 785 -36.40 12.53 15.09
CA THR A 785 -37.22 12.75 13.87
C THR A 785 -37.84 14.15 13.89
#